data_dd0e8e3742fb5e42108060411f8708c0
#
_entry.id   dd0e8e3742fb5e42108060411f8708c0
#
_cell.length_a   1.000
_cell.length_b   1.000
_cell.length_c   1.000
_cell.angle_alpha   90.00
_cell.angle_beta   90.00
_cell.angle_gamma   90.00
#
_symmetry.space_group_name_H-M   'P 1'
#
loop_
_entity.id
_entity.type
_entity.pdbx_description
1 polymer ?
#
loop_
_entity_poly.entity_id
_entity_poly.type
_entity_poly.pdbx_seq_one_letter_code
_entity_poly.pdbx_strand_id
1 'polypeptide(L)'
;MTDTAMPKIYDPKTVERALYDWWEAQGYFKPRLVEGRRPFVISMPPPNVTGKLHLGHAMTASIEDLMIRYHRMRGDPTLWVPGSDHAGIATQNVVERELAREGKTRHDLGREAFVARVWQWKEKYGGFITQQHRRLGVSCDWERERFTLDEGLSRAVREAFVRLYEKGLIYRGTYLVNWCPRCTTAISDLEVIHREEVTKLWYIRYPLAGRPGEYVTVATTRPETMLGDTAVAVNPEDGRYRGLVGQSLILPLVGRVIPIIADDVVDPRFGTGAVKVTPAHDPVDYELGQRHHLEAIDVMTDDGRMNERAGAFAGQTQAEACRNVVAELERQGLLEKIEDYRHAVGHCQRCDSLVEPRISTQWFARMKPLAEPALQAVRDGRIRIIPERFEKVYFNWLENIRDWCISRQLWWGHRIPVWYCQGCGEEIVSVTDPATCPQCGGAALYQDPDVLDTWFSSGLWPFSTLGWPEDTEDLRTFYPTSVMETGYDILFFWVARMIMLGLEMTGQAPFHTVYLHGLVRDEYGQKMAKSKGNVIDPIEIMDEYGTDAVRFSFLTGSTPGNDMKLSRTRLEANRNFANKIWNAARFVVSNLEVGAGSPRPEAPETLADRWIQSRLQRLTADVTRLIDEYQFGEAGRQIYDFLWGEFADWYIEISKVRLYGDDPTAAATARRVLVTVLEQALRLLHPFMPFVTETIWQSLKRAWGDERWGDSIMIAPWPAAGVTDAEAERQMASIMDVVRAIRNARAEYDVEPARRIPALIAAGDLTAAFQAERASLVSLARLDDARLTIAPELAEKPAKALALVTGGVEVYLPLAGLVDLEREQARLSKELADVEADIARAAGLLANERFVAKAPAEVVQKERDKLAAAEERKAALAARLEMLAGM
;
A
#
# COMPACT_ATOMS: atom_id res chain seq x y z
N MET A 1 18.55 20.94 -39.29
CA MET A 1 17.11 21.06 -39.08
C MET A 1 16.81 20.30 -37.82
N THR A 2 16.65 20.97 -36.68
CA THR A 2 16.29 20.34 -35.42
C THR A 2 14.82 20.01 -35.52
N ASP A 3 14.50 18.70 -35.61
CA ASP A 3 13.14 18.20 -35.61
C ASP A 3 12.49 18.49 -34.24
N THR A 4 11.71 19.57 -34.16
CA THR A 4 10.96 19.96 -32.97
C THR A 4 9.60 19.25 -32.86
N ALA A 5 9.28 18.40 -33.83
CA ALA A 5 7.99 17.76 -33.96
C ALA A 5 7.86 16.59 -32.96
N MET A 6 6.91 16.69 -32.06
CA MET A 6 6.56 15.59 -31.14
C MET A 6 5.82 14.47 -31.92
N PRO A 7 6.14 13.17 -31.63
CA PRO A 7 5.41 12.03 -32.18
C PRO A 7 3.90 12.10 -31.90
N LYS A 8 3.08 11.44 -32.76
CA LYS A 8 1.61 11.43 -32.57
C LYS A 8 1.15 10.74 -31.26
N ILE A 9 1.90 9.75 -30.83
CA ILE A 9 1.58 8.93 -29.66
C ILE A 9 2.80 8.95 -28.75
N TYR A 10 2.56 9.04 -27.45
CA TYR A 10 3.59 8.82 -26.45
C TYR A 10 3.89 7.33 -26.32
N ASP A 11 5.16 6.95 -26.52
CA ASP A 11 5.63 5.59 -26.33
C ASP A 11 6.63 5.53 -25.17
N PRO A 12 6.20 5.07 -23.98
CA PRO A 12 7.04 4.96 -22.80
C PRO A 12 8.32 4.14 -23.01
N LYS A 13 8.23 3.07 -23.81
CA LYS A 13 9.36 2.15 -24.05
C LYS A 13 10.56 2.81 -24.73
N THR A 14 10.31 3.84 -25.48
CA THR A 14 11.36 4.55 -26.22
C THR A 14 12.08 5.61 -25.38
N VAL A 15 11.47 6.07 -24.29
CA VAL A 15 11.98 7.23 -23.55
C VAL A 15 12.39 6.91 -22.10
N GLU A 16 11.67 6.03 -21.40
CA GLU A 16 11.80 5.84 -19.94
C GLU A 16 13.23 5.46 -19.53
N ARG A 17 13.84 4.47 -20.19
CA ARG A 17 15.18 4.01 -19.84
C ARG A 17 16.24 5.07 -20.09
N ALA A 18 16.22 5.70 -21.24
CA ALA A 18 17.21 6.71 -21.61
C ALA A 18 17.12 7.95 -20.71
N LEU A 19 15.89 8.35 -20.30
CA LEU A 19 15.70 9.43 -19.34
C LEU A 19 16.23 9.07 -17.95
N TYR A 20 15.96 7.86 -17.48
CA TYR A 20 16.46 7.43 -16.18
C TYR A 20 17.98 7.43 -16.12
N ASP A 21 18.62 6.82 -17.13
CA ASP A 21 20.07 6.76 -17.23
C ASP A 21 20.69 8.17 -17.32
N TRP A 22 20.01 9.10 -18.01
CA TRP A 22 20.43 10.49 -18.09
C TRP A 22 20.30 11.21 -16.74
N TRP A 23 19.18 11.09 -15.98
CA TRP A 23 19.02 11.71 -14.68
C TRP A 23 20.09 11.26 -13.69
N GLU A 24 20.37 9.95 -13.67
CA GLU A 24 21.40 9.38 -12.82
C GLU A 24 22.80 9.88 -13.17
N ALA A 25 23.14 9.89 -14.47
CA ALA A 25 24.42 10.38 -14.97
C ALA A 25 24.65 11.87 -14.66
N GLN A 26 23.59 12.70 -14.58
CA GLN A 26 23.66 14.10 -14.16
C GLN A 26 23.78 14.28 -12.63
N GLY A 27 23.67 13.20 -11.86
CA GLY A 27 23.72 13.25 -10.39
C GLY A 27 22.52 13.93 -9.75
N TYR A 28 21.34 13.96 -10.40
CA TYR A 28 20.15 14.61 -9.85
C TYR A 28 19.57 13.90 -8.65
N PHE A 29 19.93 12.64 -8.41
CA PHE A 29 19.46 11.84 -7.28
C PHE A 29 20.22 12.13 -5.99
N LYS A 30 21.43 12.75 -6.09
CA LYS A 30 22.27 13.05 -4.95
C LYS A 30 21.76 14.28 -4.19
N PRO A 31 21.94 14.32 -2.85
CA PRO A 31 21.59 15.48 -2.06
C PRO A 31 22.45 16.70 -2.44
N ARG A 32 21.81 17.85 -2.60
CA ARG A 32 22.48 19.14 -2.82
C ARG A 32 22.35 19.96 -1.54
N LEU A 33 23.39 20.00 -0.75
CA LEU A 33 23.38 20.74 0.51
C LEU A 33 23.23 22.24 0.23
N VAL A 34 22.31 22.88 0.95
CA VAL A 34 22.03 24.31 0.87
C VAL A 34 22.11 24.87 2.29
N GLU A 35 22.93 25.87 2.50
CA GLU A 35 23.10 26.51 3.80
C GLU A 35 21.77 27.04 4.34
N GLY A 36 21.48 26.76 5.62
CA GLY A 36 20.26 27.16 6.30
C GLY A 36 18.99 26.35 5.93
N ARG A 37 19.08 25.38 5.02
CA ARG A 37 17.97 24.47 4.70
C ARG A 37 18.12 23.13 5.40
N ARG A 38 17.04 22.69 6.04
CA ARG A 38 16.98 21.35 6.66
C ARG A 38 16.86 20.28 5.58
N PRO A 39 17.63 19.19 5.64
CA PRO A 39 17.47 18.06 4.74
C PRO A 39 16.12 17.37 4.88
N PHE A 40 15.59 16.90 3.76
CA PHE A 40 14.49 15.93 3.72
C PHE A 40 15.05 14.55 3.38
N VAL A 41 14.85 13.60 4.30
CA VAL A 41 15.51 12.30 4.26
C VAL A 41 14.50 11.17 4.40
N ILE A 42 14.60 10.20 3.52
CA ILE A 42 13.87 8.92 3.62
C ILE A 42 14.89 7.77 3.59
N SER A 43 14.77 6.83 4.51
CA SER A 43 15.43 5.53 4.43
C SER A 43 14.42 4.53 3.88
N MET A 44 14.64 4.05 2.66
CA MET A 44 13.74 3.10 1.98
C MET A 44 13.53 1.85 2.82
N PRO A 45 12.29 1.36 3.00
CA PRO A 45 12.07 0.02 3.52
C PRO A 45 12.83 -1.02 2.68
N PRO A 46 13.86 -1.67 3.23
CA PRO A 46 14.73 -2.52 2.42
C PRO A 46 13.99 -3.80 1.99
N PRO A 47 13.77 -4.04 0.70
CA PRO A 47 13.12 -5.26 0.25
C PRO A 47 13.93 -6.50 0.61
N ASN A 48 13.22 -7.57 0.99
CA ASN A 48 13.81 -8.87 1.26
C ASN A 48 14.39 -9.49 -0.01
N VAL A 49 15.63 -10.00 0.04
CA VAL A 49 16.28 -10.69 -1.11
C VAL A 49 15.70 -12.09 -1.39
N THR A 50 14.39 -12.26 -1.23
CA THR A 50 13.68 -13.52 -1.43
C THR A 50 13.18 -13.75 -2.85
N GLY A 51 13.34 -12.76 -3.73
CA GLY A 51 12.90 -12.83 -5.14
C GLY A 51 12.57 -11.47 -5.71
N LYS A 52 11.76 -11.45 -6.77
CA LYS A 52 11.29 -10.24 -7.44
C LYS A 52 10.38 -9.39 -6.55
N LEU A 53 10.41 -8.07 -6.75
CA LEU A 53 9.46 -7.13 -6.14
C LEU A 53 8.02 -7.45 -6.60
N HIS A 54 7.07 -7.11 -5.76
CA HIS A 54 5.63 -7.17 -6.05
C HIS A 54 5.02 -5.75 -6.01
N LEU A 55 3.74 -5.63 -6.37
CA LEU A 55 3.05 -4.34 -6.47
C LEU A 55 3.07 -3.50 -5.17
N GLY A 56 3.11 -4.14 -4.00
CA GLY A 56 3.25 -3.43 -2.71
C GLY A 56 4.55 -2.63 -2.66
N HIS A 57 5.68 -3.24 -3.02
CA HIS A 57 6.97 -2.52 -3.08
C HIS A 57 6.95 -1.38 -4.11
N ALA A 58 6.30 -1.60 -5.28
CA ALA A 58 6.18 -0.57 -6.29
C ALA A 58 5.33 0.62 -5.81
N MET A 59 4.30 0.37 -5.01
CA MET A 59 3.49 1.41 -4.38
C MET A 59 4.29 2.21 -3.35
N THR A 60 4.95 1.52 -2.40
CA THR A 60 5.87 2.13 -1.42
C THR A 60 6.87 3.06 -2.12
N ALA A 61 7.62 2.52 -3.08
CA ALA A 61 8.63 3.29 -3.80
C ALA A 61 8.03 4.47 -4.60
N SER A 62 6.81 4.35 -5.10
CA SER A 62 6.12 5.47 -5.79
C SER A 62 5.72 6.59 -4.83
N ILE A 63 5.27 6.25 -3.61
CA ILE A 63 4.90 7.23 -2.57
C ILE A 63 6.15 7.96 -2.08
N GLU A 64 7.22 7.23 -1.79
CA GLU A 64 8.49 7.82 -1.36
C GLU A 64 9.09 8.71 -2.43
N ASP A 65 9.12 8.27 -3.70
CA ASP A 65 9.65 9.05 -4.81
C ASP A 65 8.86 10.33 -5.08
N LEU A 66 7.54 10.31 -4.86
CA LEU A 66 6.73 11.52 -4.91
C LEU A 66 7.22 12.56 -3.90
N MET A 67 7.41 12.18 -2.63
CA MET A 67 7.89 13.07 -1.58
C MET A 67 9.31 13.59 -1.88
N ILE A 68 10.19 12.72 -2.32
CA ILE A 68 11.58 13.05 -2.68
C ILE A 68 11.62 14.03 -3.85
N ARG A 69 10.86 13.82 -4.92
CA ARG A 69 10.79 14.74 -6.06
C ARG A 69 10.20 16.09 -5.68
N TYR A 70 9.13 16.09 -4.88
CA TYR A 70 8.51 17.30 -4.37
C TYR A 70 9.50 18.15 -3.57
N HIS A 71 10.17 17.57 -2.57
CA HIS A 71 11.16 18.29 -1.75
C HIS A 71 12.39 18.73 -2.55
N ARG A 72 12.85 17.91 -3.51
CA ARG A 72 13.91 18.29 -4.43
C ARG A 72 13.53 19.53 -5.24
N MET A 73 12.33 19.59 -5.77
CA MET A 73 11.81 20.75 -6.50
C MET A 73 11.58 21.96 -5.59
N ARG A 74 11.32 21.76 -4.30
CA ARG A 74 11.31 22.85 -3.30
C ARG A 74 12.69 23.40 -3.00
N GLY A 75 13.74 22.73 -3.44
CA GLY A 75 15.15 23.09 -3.21
C GLY A 75 15.65 22.64 -1.85
N ASP A 76 14.95 21.72 -1.16
CA ASP A 76 15.45 21.11 0.06
C ASP A 76 16.56 20.11 -0.29
N PRO A 77 17.65 20.00 0.51
CA PRO A 77 18.59 18.91 0.36
C PRO A 77 17.87 17.57 0.57
N THR A 78 17.76 16.75 -0.47
CA THR A 78 17.02 15.49 -0.38
C THR A 78 17.94 14.29 -0.45
N LEU A 79 17.82 13.40 0.52
CA LEU A 79 18.48 12.11 0.51
C LEU A 79 17.45 10.98 0.62
N TRP A 80 17.47 10.09 -0.35
CA TRP A 80 16.73 8.83 -0.28
C TRP A 80 17.71 7.68 -0.33
N VAL A 81 17.86 6.99 0.83
CA VAL A 81 18.81 5.89 1.01
C VAL A 81 18.16 4.58 0.56
N PRO A 82 18.62 3.94 -0.52
CA PRO A 82 18.15 2.64 -0.94
C PRO A 82 18.86 1.51 -0.19
N GLY A 83 18.26 0.31 -0.22
CA GLY A 83 18.93 -0.88 0.26
C GLY A 83 18.09 -2.14 0.17
N SER A 84 18.62 -3.23 0.71
CA SER A 84 17.95 -4.54 0.76
C SER A 84 18.20 -5.25 2.07
N ASP A 85 17.24 -6.11 2.47
CA ASP A 85 17.30 -6.88 3.71
C ASP A 85 17.70 -8.32 3.42
N HIS A 86 18.60 -8.86 4.25
CA HIS A 86 19.03 -10.26 4.20
C HIS A 86 17.90 -11.25 4.54
N ALA A 87 16.89 -10.80 5.29
CA ALA A 87 15.67 -11.54 5.60
C ALA A 87 15.90 -12.98 6.07
N GLY A 88 16.65 -13.14 7.15
CA GLY A 88 17.13 -14.40 7.74
C GLY A 88 16.33 -15.65 7.39
N ILE A 89 15.21 -15.91 8.09
CA ILE A 89 14.38 -17.11 7.89
C ILE A 89 13.84 -17.18 6.45
N ALA A 90 13.38 -16.04 5.90
CA ALA A 90 12.70 -16.04 4.60
C ALA A 90 13.66 -16.43 3.46
N THR A 91 14.86 -15.83 3.43
CA THR A 91 15.87 -16.10 2.41
C THR A 91 16.44 -17.52 2.57
N GLN A 92 16.73 -17.94 3.81
CA GLN A 92 17.17 -19.31 4.07
C GLN A 92 16.15 -20.33 3.55
N ASN A 93 14.85 -20.15 3.85
CA ASN A 93 13.80 -21.05 3.38
C ASN A 93 13.70 -21.14 1.84
N VAL A 94 13.92 -20.02 1.15
CA VAL A 94 13.89 -20.02 -0.32
C VAL A 94 15.05 -20.82 -0.88
N VAL A 95 16.26 -20.63 -0.35
CA VAL A 95 17.45 -21.37 -0.79
C VAL A 95 17.36 -22.85 -0.42
N GLU A 96 16.81 -23.21 0.75
CA GLU A 96 16.54 -24.59 1.12
C GLU A 96 15.55 -25.28 0.15
N ARG A 97 14.52 -24.56 -0.32
CA ARG A 97 13.60 -25.08 -1.36
C ARG A 97 14.30 -25.34 -2.70
N GLU A 98 15.23 -24.47 -3.08
CA GLU A 98 16.05 -24.71 -4.29
C GLU A 98 16.94 -25.94 -4.12
N LEU A 99 17.60 -26.08 -2.95
CA LEU A 99 18.39 -27.29 -2.66
C LEU A 99 17.55 -28.57 -2.65
N ALA A 100 16.34 -28.53 -2.13
CA ALA A 100 15.42 -29.66 -2.14
C ALA A 100 15.06 -30.13 -3.56
N ARG A 101 14.97 -29.20 -4.52
CA ARG A 101 14.81 -29.56 -5.96
C ARG A 101 16.04 -30.25 -6.53
N GLU A 102 17.21 -30.01 -5.97
CA GLU A 102 18.46 -30.69 -6.28
C GLU A 102 18.62 -32.02 -5.50
N GLY A 103 17.64 -32.39 -4.66
CA GLY A 103 17.68 -33.56 -3.79
C GLY A 103 18.63 -33.42 -2.61
N LYS A 104 18.95 -32.21 -2.18
CA LYS A 104 19.89 -31.90 -1.09
C LYS A 104 19.23 -31.11 0.02
N THR A 105 19.82 -31.21 1.22
CA THR A 105 19.50 -30.38 2.38
C THR A 105 20.67 -29.46 2.73
N ARG A 106 20.44 -28.46 3.58
CA ARG A 106 21.53 -27.62 4.11
C ARG A 106 22.59 -28.44 4.89
N HIS A 107 22.17 -29.54 5.56
CA HIS A 107 23.04 -30.40 6.34
C HIS A 107 23.98 -31.20 5.46
N ASP A 108 23.61 -31.54 4.24
CA ASP A 108 24.48 -32.22 3.26
C ASP A 108 25.60 -31.28 2.78
N LEU A 109 25.36 -29.96 2.76
CA LEU A 109 26.39 -28.98 2.38
C LEU A 109 27.31 -28.58 3.54
N GLY A 110 26.76 -28.51 4.75
CA GLY A 110 27.41 -27.86 5.87
C GLY A 110 27.24 -26.33 5.86
N ARG A 111 27.48 -25.68 7.02
CA ARG A 111 27.17 -24.26 7.24
C ARG A 111 27.85 -23.31 6.24
N GLU A 112 29.16 -23.48 6.05
CA GLU A 112 29.96 -22.59 5.21
C GLU A 112 29.50 -22.61 3.73
N ALA A 113 29.36 -23.80 3.17
CA ALA A 113 28.93 -23.95 1.78
C ALA A 113 27.49 -23.53 1.57
N PHE A 114 26.61 -23.74 2.56
CA PHE A 114 25.24 -23.25 2.51
C PHE A 114 25.19 -21.73 2.53
N VAL A 115 25.90 -21.06 3.43
CA VAL A 115 25.99 -19.60 3.51
C VAL A 115 26.55 -19.01 2.21
N ALA A 116 27.56 -19.63 1.62
CA ALA A 116 28.08 -19.22 0.31
C ALA A 116 27.03 -19.32 -0.80
N ARG A 117 26.17 -20.36 -0.77
CA ARG A 117 25.04 -20.49 -1.70
C ARG A 117 23.99 -19.39 -1.52
N VAL A 118 23.74 -18.98 -0.27
CA VAL A 118 22.82 -17.86 0.03
C VAL A 118 23.40 -16.53 -0.48
N TRP A 119 24.71 -16.30 -0.36
CA TRP A 119 25.36 -15.12 -0.95
C TRP A 119 25.21 -15.07 -2.47
N GLN A 120 25.39 -16.20 -3.18
CA GLN A 120 25.15 -16.29 -4.64
C GLN A 120 23.70 -15.95 -4.99
N TRP A 121 22.75 -16.42 -4.17
CA TRP A 121 21.33 -16.04 -4.31
C TRP A 121 21.13 -14.55 -4.14
N LYS A 122 21.71 -13.94 -3.10
CA LYS A 122 21.65 -12.49 -2.82
C LYS A 122 22.20 -11.66 -3.99
N GLU A 123 23.34 -12.04 -4.53
CA GLU A 123 23.92 -11.32 -5.69
C GLU A 123 22.99 -11.34 -6.89
N LYS A 124 22.40 -12.48 -7.20
CA LYS A 124 21.45 -12.62 -8.31
C LYS A 124 20.20 -11.77 -8.12
N TYR A 125 19.55 -11.86 -6.98
CA TYR A 125 18.26 -11.23 -6.76
C TYR A 125 18.36 -9.79 -6.26
N GLY A 126 19.40 -9.41 -5.58
CA GLY A 126 19.67 -8.01 -5.20
C GLY A 126 19.82 -7.13 -6.43
N GLY A 127 20.64 -7.51 -7.41
CA GLY A 127 20.75 -6.78 -8.67
C GLY A 127 19.44 -6.70 -9.46
N PHE A 128 18.59 -7.72 -9.36
CA PHE A 128 17.27 -7.70 -10.00
C PHE A 128 16.30 -6.70 -9.33
N ILE A 129 16.30 -6.63 -7.99
CA ILE A 129 15.52 -5.66 -7.21
C ILE A 129 15.89 -4.23 -7.58
N THR A 130 17.18 -3.92 -7.63
CA THR A 130 17.70 -2.61 -8.04
C THR A 130 17.25 -2.25 -9.46
N GLN A 131 17.29 -3.19 -10.40
CA GLN A 131 16.79 -2.97 -11.77
C GLN A 131 15.28 -2.70 -11.82
N GLN A 132 14.48 -3.38 -11.00
CA GLN A 132 13.04 -3.13 -10.91
C GLN A 132 12.74 -1.72 -10.38
N HIS A 133 13.48 -1.25 -9.36
CA HIS A 133 13.37 0.12 -8.85
C HIS A 133 13.77 1.16 -9.91
N ARG A 134 14.88 0.93 -10.64
CA ARG A 134 15.30 1.80 -11.74
C ARG A 134 14.22 1.88 -12.83
N ARG A 135 13.61 0.75 -13.15
CA ARG A 135 12.53 0.67 -14.13
C ARG A 135 11.27 1.43 -13.69
N LEU A 136 10.99 1.45 -12.37
CA LEU A 136 9.91 2.23 -11.76
C LEU A 136 10.20 3.74 -11.72
N GLY A 137 11.43 4.16 -12.00
CA GLY A 137 11.83 5.56 -11.98
C GLY A 137 12.20 6.11 -10.61
N VAL A 138 12.57 5.24 -9.68
CA VAL A 138 12.95 5.57 -8.30
C VAL A 138 14.21 6.43 -8.28
N SER A 139 14.14 7.64 -7.73
CA SER A 139 15.22 8.65 -7.75
C SER A 139 16.04 8.69 -6.45
N CYS A 140 16.45 7.51 -5.97
CA CYS A 140 17.29 7.36 -4.78
C CYS A 140 18.79 7.46 -5.10
N ASP A 141 19.60 7.71 -4.09
CA ASP A 141 21.06 7.79 -4.23
C ASP A 141 21.70 6.40 -4.22
N TRP A 142 21.88 5.82 -5.41
CA TRP A 142 22.44 4.48 -5.60
C TRP A 142 23.89 4.31 -5.10
N GLU A 143 24.65 5.39 -4.94
CA GLU A 143 26.00 5.30 -4.35
C GLU A 143 25.95 5.02 -2.85
N ARG A 144 24.80 5.26 -2.19
CA ARG A 144 24.53 4.98 -0.80
C ARG A 144 23.68 3.72 -0.61
N GLU A 145 23.61 2.83 -1.62
CA GLU A 145 22.88 1.55 -1.47
C GLU A 145 23.50 0.71 -0.36
N ARG A 146 22.65 0.21 0.55
CA ARG A 146 23.08 -0.57 1.71
C ARG A 146 22.43 -1.97 1.72
N PHE A 147 23.11 -2.89 2.35
CA PHE A 147 22.61 -4.24 2.61
C PHE A 147 22.74 -4.55 4.10
N THR A 148 21.68 -5.09 4.72
CA THR A 148 21.67 -5.31 6.17
C THR A 148 22.77 -6.21 6.70
N LEU A 149 23.43 -7.03 5.85
CA LEU A 149 24.61 -7.83 6.19
C LEU A 149 25.93 -7.26 5.61
N ASP A 150 25.96 -6.00 5.13
CA ASP A 150 27.24 -5.37 4.78
C ASP A 150 28.12 -5.15 6.02
N GLU A 151 29.40 -4.88 5.81
CA GLU A 151 30.38 -4.76 6.88
C GLU A 151 30.01 -3.68 7.91
N GLY A 152 29.59 -2.49 7.44
CA GLY A 152 29.22 -1.38 8.31
C GLY A 152 27.98 -1.67 9.14
N LEU A 153 26.94 -2.23 8.52
CA LEU A 153 25.71 -2.59 9.24
C LEU A 153 25.93 -3.78 10.18
N SER A 154 26.77 -4.74 9.80
CA SER A 154 27.15 -5.86 10.67
C SER A 154 27.89 -5.37 11.92
N ARG A 155 28.74 -4.37 11.78
CA ARG A 155 29.42 -3.73 12.92
C ARG A 155 28.41 -3.00 13.81
N ALA A 156 27.47 -2.26 13.23
CA ALA A 156 26.40 -1.58 13.96
C ALA A 156 25.54 -2.59 14.77
N VAL A 157 25.23 -3.74 14.20
CA VAL A 157 24.48 -4.80 14.90
C VAL A 157 25.26 -5.33 16.10
N ARG A 158 26.54 -5.60 15.96
CA ARG A 158 27.39 -6.06 17.07
C ARG A 158 27.47 -5.00 18.17
N GLU A 159 27.71 -3.75 17.80
CA GLU A 159 27.75 -2.64 18.75
C GLU A 159 26.44 -2.47 19.52
N ALA A 160 25.30 -2.51 18.83
CA ALA A 160 24.01 -2.41 19.48
C ALA A 160 23.76 -3.59 20.45
N PHE A 161 24.12 -4.81 20.06
CA PHE A 161 24.00 -5.98 20.94
C PHE A 161 24.83 -5.81 22.21
N VAL A 162 26.11 -5.44 22.07
CA VAL A 162 27.03 -5.28 23.22
C VAL A 162 26.53 -4.19 24.16
N ARG A 163 26.14 -3.03 23.65
CA ARG A 163 25.60 -1.93 24.47
C ARG A 163 24.33 -2.32 25.23
N LEU A 164 23.41 -3.04 24.57
CA LEU A 164 22.19 -3.52 25.23
C LEU A 164 22.52 -4.58 26.30
N TYR A 165 23.47 -5.46 26.03
CA TYR A 165 23.92 -6.47 27.00
C TYR A 165 24.55 -5.81 28.24
N GLU A 166 25.46 -4.87 28.07
CA GLU A 166 26.12 -4.12 29.15
C GLU A 166 25.11 -3.36 30.03
N LYS A 167 24.00 -2.88 29.44
CA LYS A 167 22.90 -2.25 30.17
C LYS A 167 21.95 -3.27 30.83
N GLY A 168 22.19 -4.58 30.66
CA GLY A 168 21.32 -5.63 31.18
C GLY A 168 19.96 -5.73 30.44
N LEU A 169 19.86 -5.11 29.26
CA LEU A 169 18.66 -5.16 28.42
C LEU A 169 18.63 -6.41 27.52
N ILE A 170 19.78 -7.02 27.24
CA ILE A 170 19.86 -8.34 26.63
C ILE A 170 20.28 -9.35 27.69
N TYR A 171 19.63 -10.50 27.71
CA TYR A 171 19.91 -11.58 28.62
C TYR A 171 19.62 -12.94 28.00
N ARG A 172 20.24 -13.99 28.56
CA ARG A 172 20.01 -15.39 28.15
C ARG A 172 19.11 -16.05 29.19
N GLY A 173 18.07 -16.76 28.73
CA GLY A 173 17.14 -17.43 29.64
C GLY A 173 16.46 -18.63 29.00
N THR A 174 15.95 -19.51 29.85
CA THR A 174 15.21 -20.70 29.44
C THR A 174 13.72 -20.44 29.63
N TYR A 175 13.00 -20.34 28.51
CA TYR A 175 11.56 -20.05 28.51
C TYR A 175 10.83 -20.92 27.48
N LEU A 176 9.50 -20.96 27.63
CA LEU A 176 8.64 -21.51 26.59
C LEU A 176 8.63 -20.51 25.41
N VAL A 177 9.05 -20.98 24.22
CA VAL A 177 9.09 -20.18 23.00
C VAL A 177 8.24 -20.83 21.91
N ASN A 178 7.77 -20.02 20.96
CA ASN A 178 7.18 -20.54 19.73
C ASN A 178 8.29 -21.15 18.88
N TRP A 179 8.18 -22.43 18.54
CA TRP A 179 9.16 -23.17 17.76
C TRP A 179 8.56 -23.64 16.43
N CYS A 180 9.25 -23.39 15.33
CA CYS A 180 8.87 -23.96 14.04
C CYS A 180 9.68 -25.25 13.76
N PRO A 181 9.06 -26.45 13.79
CA PRO A 181 9.79 -27.70 13.61
C PRO A 181 10.37 -27.87 12.20
N ARG A 182 9.72 -27.32 11.17
CA ARG A 182 10.25 -27.36 9.79
C ARG A 182 11.42 -26.39 9.59
N CYS A 183 11.35 -25.17 10.13
CA CYS A 183 12.45 -24.21 10.07
C CYS A 183 13.54 -24.52 11.11
N THR A 184 13.24 -25.38 12.09
CA THR A 184 14.10 -25.75 13.22
C THR A 184 14.67 -24.54 13.96
N THR A 185 13.79 -23.60 14.29
CA THR A 185 14.14 -22.34 14.97
C THR A 185 13.00 -21.77 15.78
N ALA A 186 13.35 -21.03 16.84
CA ALA A 186 12.41 -20.16 17.53
C ALA A 186 11.89 -19.05 16.59
N ILE A 187 10.65 -18.67 16.76
CA ILE A 187 10.00 -17.55 16.08
C ILE A 187 9.30 -16.64 17.11
N SER A 188 9.15 -15.37 16.80
CA SER A 188 8.44 -14.43 17.69
C SER A 188 6.92 -14.64 17.63
N ASP A 189 6.20 -14.14 18.65
CA ASP A 189 4.72 -14.21 18.68
C ASP A 189 4.08 -13.58 17.44
N LEU A 190 4.67 -12.51 16.92
CA LEU A 190 4.20 -11.82 15.71
C LEU A 190 4.37 -12.65 14.42
N GLU A 191 5.26 -13.65 14.41
CA GLU A 191 5.49 -14.54 13.27
C GLU A 191 4.58 -15.78 13.29
N VAL A 192 3.69 -15.89 14.30
CA VAL A 192 2.68 -16.95 14.40
C VAL A 192 1.35 -16.45 13.83
N ILE A 193 0.87 -17.11 12.78
CA ILE A 193 -0.43 -16.82 12.17
C ILE A 193 -1.47 -17.78 12.74
N HIS A 194 -2.43 -17.26 13.49
CA HIS A 194 -3.52 -18.06 14.02
C HIS A 194 -4.62 -18.24 12.96
N ARG A 195 -5.06 -19.48 12.76
CA ARG A 195 -6.15 -19.83 11.86
C ARG A 195 -7.21 -20.61 12.61
N GLU A 196 -8.46 -20.29 12.34
CA GLU A 196 -9.59 -21.08 12.80
C GLU A 196 -9.61 -22.43 12.07
N GLU A 197 -9.43 -23.51 12.82
CA GLU A 197 -9.47 -24.88 12.29
C GLU A 197 -10.42 -25.74 13.10
N VAL A 198 -10.98 -26.78 12.44
CA VAL A 198 -11.75 -27.81 13.10
C VAL A 198 -10.84 -28.99 13.31
N THR A 199 -10.45 -29.23 14.56
CA THR A 199 -9.67 -30.36 15.01
C THR A 199 -10.51 -31.29 15.86
N LYS A 200 -9.91 -32.20 16.60
CA LYS A 200 -10.59 -33.07 17.54
C LYS A 200 -10.27 -32.66 18.96
N LEU A 201 -11.21 -32.88 19.87
CA LEU A 201 -11.02 -32.82 21.30
C LEU A 201 -11.19 -34.23 21.85
N TRP A 202 -10.13 -34.76 22.47
CA TRP A 202 -10.09 -36.11 23.02
C TRP A 202 -10.30 -36.06 24.54
N TYR A 203 -11.20 -36.89 25.06
CA TYR A 203 -11.51 -37.03 26.48
C TYR A 203 -10.83 -38.28 27.01
N ILE A 204 -9.87 -38.12 27.91
CA ILE A 204 -8.94 -39.17 28.35
C ILE A 204 -9.07 -39.34 29.85
N ARG A 205 -9.23 -40.61 30.31
CA ARG A 205 -9.32 -41.00 31.69
C ARG A 205 -7.95 -41.18 32.33
N TYR A 206 -7.68 -40.41 33.38
CA TYR A 206 -6.46 -40.52 34.18
C TYR A 206 -6.81 -41.22 35.47
N PRO A 207 -6.36 -42.51 35.72
CA PRO A 207 -6.70 -43.28 36.91
C PRO A 207 -6.16 -42.65 38.19
N LEU A 208 -6.94 -42.66 39.27
CA LEU A 208 -6.53 -42.25 40.59
C LEU A 208 -5.55 -43.29 41.21
N ALA A 209 -4.42 -42.78 41.68
CA ALA A 209 -3.44 -43.64 42.34
C ALA A 209 -4.01 -44.25 43.63
N GLY A 210 -3.94 -45.59 43.75
CA GLY A 210 -4.44 -46.31 44.94
C GLY A 210 -5.96 -46.46 44.98
N ARG A 211 -6.73 -46.08 43.95
CA ARG A 211 -8.18 -46.23 43.84
C ARG A 211 -8.57 -46.92 42.52
N PRO A 212 -8.51 -48.22 42.45
CA PRO A 212 -8.84 -48.95 41.20
C PRO A 212 -10.29 -48.63 40.72
N GLY A 213 -10.41 -48.28 39.45
CA GLY A 213 -11.71 -47.97 38.84
C GLY A 213 -12.17 -46.52 38.97
N GLU A 214 -11.48 -45.67 39.74
CA GLU A 214 -11.75 -44.22 39.81
C GLU A 214 -10.75 -43.47 38.89
N TYR A 215 -11.22 -42.41 38.23
CA TYR A 215 -10.40 -41.60 37.28
C TYR A 215 -10.88 -40.15 37.24
N VAL A 216 -9.99 -39.28 36.83
CA VAL A 216 -10.32 -37.92 36.40
C VAL A 216 -10.23 -37.88 34.88
N THR A 217 -11.26 -37.38 34.22
CA THR A 217 -11.24 -37.23 32.76
C THR A 217 -10.75 -35.83 32.38
N VAL A 218 -9.74 -35.77 31.55
CA VAL A 218 -9.22 -34.52 30.97
C VAL A 218 -9.60 -34.42 29.48
N ALA A 219 -9.71 -33.21 28.95
CA ALA A 219 -9.99 -32.97 27.57
C ALA A 219 -8.80 -32.23 26.91
N THR A 220 -8.30 -32.71 25.76
CA THR A 220 -7.15 -32.14 25.08
C THR A 220 -7.32 -32.16 23.54
N THR A 221 -6.77 -31.15 22.88
CA THR A 221 -6.61 -31.13 21.42
C THR A 221 -5.27 -31.75 20.99
N ARG A 222 -4.38 -32.09 21.95
CA ARG A 222 -3.01 -32.55 21.68
C ARG A 222 -2.66 -33.78 22.53
N PRO A 223 -3.23 -34.95 22.21
CA PRO A 223 -3.01 -36.18 23.00
C PRO A 223 -1.55 -36.62 23.03
N GLU A 224 -0.74 -36.30 22.01
CA GLU A 224 0.67 -36.67 21.97
C GLU A 224 1.51 -35.96 23.04
N THR A 225 1.14 -34.74 23.43
CA THR A 225 1.87 -33.98 24.43
C THR A 225 1.60 -34.47 25.86
N MET A 226 0.51 -35.24 26.07
CA MET A 226 0.19 -35.79 27.40
C MET A 226 1.33 -36.61 27.99
N LEU A 227 2.19 -37.20 27.16
CA LEU A 227 3.33 -37.98 27.61
C LEU A 227 4.31 -37.15 28.47
N GLY A 228 4.25 -35.82 28.37
CA GLY A 228 4.99 -34.84 29.18
C GLY A 228 4.22 -34.25 30.35
N ASP A 229 3.00 -34.70 30.66
CA ASP A 229 2.20 -34.14 31.75
C ASP A 229 2.87 -34.32 33.10
N THR A 230 2.75 -33.27 33.94
CA THR A 230 3.31 -33.23 35.29
C THR A 230 2.28 -32.92 36.35
N ALA A 231 1.05 -32.53 35.97
CA ALA A 231 -0.09 -32.38 36.86
C ALA A 231 -1.42 -32.45 36.10
N VAL A 232 -2.53 -32.51 36.85
CA VAL A 232 -3.87 -32.14 36.37
C VAL A 232 -4.34 -30.96 37.21
N ALA A 233 -4.76 -29.86 36.60
CA ALA A 233 -5.28 -28.67 37.26
C ALA A 233 -6.81 -28.65 37.26
N VAL A 234 -7.40 -28.20 38.33
CA VAL A 234 -8.84 -28.01 38.52
C VAL A 234 -9.12 -26.66 39.16
N ASN A 235 -10.31 -26.12 38.96
CA ASN A 235 -10.68 -24.87 39.67
C ASN A 235 -10.96 -25.14 41.15
N PRO A 236 -10.43 -24.38 42.10
CA PRO A 236 -10.62 -24.60 43.55
C PRO A 236 -12.08 -24.51 44.01
N GLU A 237 -12.92 -23.77 43.23
CA GLU A 237 -14.33 -23.65 43.51
C GLU A 237 -15.20 -24.76 42.87
N ASP A 238 -14.62 -25.61 42.01
CA ASP A 238 -15.35 -26.68 41.36
C ASP A 238 -15.63 -27.82 42.37
N GLY A 239 -16.87 -27.93 42.79
CA GLY A 239 -17.32 -28.93 43.73
C GLY A 239 -17.09 -30.39 43.30
N ARG A 240 -16.93 -30.64 42.02
CA ARG A 240 -16.67 -31.98 41.44
C ARG A 240 -15.30 -32.50 41.80
N TYR A 241 -14.32 -31.62 41.93
CA TYR A 241 -12.90 -31.98 42.10
C TYR A 241 -12.29 -31.51 43.42
N ARG A 242 -13.00 -30.68 44.23
CA ARG A 242 -12.49 -30.12 45.49
C ARG A 242 -11.94 -31.17 46.43
N GLY A 243 -12.59 -32.36 46.54
CA GLY A 243 -12.13 -33.46 47.39
C GLY A 243 -10.96 -34.25 46.78
N LEU A 244 -10.57 -34.00 45.58
CA LEU A 244 -9.46 -34.68 44.87
C LEU A 244 -8.17 -33.86 44.83
N VAL A 245 -8.20 -32.57 45.13
CA VAL A 245 -7.01 -31.71 45.17
C VAL A 245 -6.00 -32.28 46.16
N GLY A 246 -4.73 -32.36 45.76
CA GLY A 246 -3.62 -32.96 46.51
C GLY A 246 -3.52 -34.48 46.39
N GLN A 247 -4.48 -35.15 45.75
CA GLN A 247 -4.36 -36.59 45.42
C GLN A 247 -3.51 -36.76 44.14
N SER A 248 -3.11 -38.03 43.88
CA SER A 248 -2.27 -38.37 42.78
C SER A 248 -3.03 -39.15 41.71
N LEU A 249 -2.67 -38.96 40.47
CA LEU A 249 -3.12 -39.69 39.28
C LEU A 249 -1.97 -40.50 38.70
N ILE A 250 -2.30 -41.55 37.97
CA ILE A 250 -1.34 -42.31 37.16
C ILE A 250 -1.49 -41.82 35.73
N LEU A 251 -0.45 -41.19 35.17
CA LEU A 251 -0.44 -40.75 33.80
C LEU A 251 -0.52 -41.96 32.87
N PRO A 252 -1.56 -42.07 32.02
CA PRO A 252 -1.67 -43.19 31.07
C PRO A 252 -0.44 -43.33 30.16
N LEU A 253 -0.16 -44.55 29.70
CA LEU A 253 0.91 -44.92 28.76
C LEU A 253 2.33 -44.75 29.31
N VAL A 254 2.54 -43.83 30.24
CA VAL A 254 3.86 -43.53 30.85
C VAL A 254 4.01 -44.13 32.27
N GLY A 255 2.91 -44.24 33.02
CA GLY A 255 2.91 -44.73 34.37
C GLY A 255 3.44 -43.75 35.44
N ARG A 256 3.74 -42.51 35.06
CA ARG A 256 4.18 -41.44 35.99
C ARG A 256 3.07 -41.07 36.95
N VAL A 257 3.41 -40.89 38.23
CA VAL A 257 2.50 -40.37 39.26
C VAL A 257 2.55 -38.84 39.22
N ILE A 258 1.38 -38.22 39.03
CA ILE A 258 1.24 -36.77 38.90
C ILE A 258 0.17 -36.24 39.88
N PRO A 259 0.33 -35.04 40.51
CA PRO A 259 -0.63 -34.47 41.45
C PRO A 259 -1.83 -33.84 40.75
N ILE A 260 -2.95 -33.74 41.48
CA ILE A 260 -4.06 -32.86 41.17
C ILE A 260 -3.81 -31.54 41.89
N ILE A 261 -3.69 -30.44 41.18
CA ILE A 261 -3.48 -29.10 41.70
C ILE A 261 -4.72 -28.23 41.52
N ALA A 262 -4.85 -27.18 42.32
CA ALA A 262 -5.95 -26.21 42.22
C ALA A 262 -5.41 -24.86 41.72
N ASP A 263 -6.06 -24.30 40.68
CA ASP A 263 -5.71 -22.97 40.17
C ASP A 263 -6.92 -22.29 39.53
N ASP A 264 -7.08 -20.99 39.80
CA ASP A 264 -8.21 -20.18 39.35
C ASP A 264 -8.25 -19.96 37.82
N VAL A 265 -7.16 -20.20 37.14
CA VAL A 265 -7.06 -20.08 35.66
C VAL A 265 -7.92 -21.11 34.93
N VAL A 266 -8.26 -22.22 35.61
CA VAL A 266 -9.07 -23.31 35.02
C VAL A 266 -10.54 -22.90 34.93
N ASP A 267 -11.11 -22.84 33.72
CA ASP A 267 -12.56 -22.66 33.55
C ASP A 267 -13.30 -23.98 33.82
N PRO A 268 -14.12 -24.06 34.91
CA PRO A 268 -14.83 -25.28 35.26
C PRO A 268 -15.90 -25.70 34.23
N ARG A 269 -16.25 -24.81 33.30
CA ARG A 269 -17.25 -25.05 32.25
C ARG A 269 -16.66 -25.57 30.96
N PHE A 270 -15.32 -25.44 30.75
CA PHE A 270 -14.66 -25.91 29.56
C PHE A 270 -14.27 -27.40 29.67
N GLY A 271 -14.60 -28.19 28.64
CA GLY A 271 -14.31 -29.62 28.58
C GLY A 271 -14.92 -30.38 29.80
N THR A 272 -14.06 -30.94 30.63
CA THR A 272 -14.42 -31.61 31.87
C THR A 272 -14.28 -30.74 33.12
N GLY A 273 -13.68 -29.54 33.01
CA GLY A 273 -13.26 -28.71 34.12
C GLY A 273 -11.95 -29.18 34.78
N ALA A 274 -11.35 -30.24 34.28
CA ALA A 274 -10.01 -30.71 34.64
C ALA A 274 -9.08 -30.62 33.41
N VAL A 275 -7.96 -29.94 33.57
CA VAL A 275 -7.00 -29.63 32.50
C VAL A 275 -5.69 -30.39 32.76
N LYS A 276 -5.19 -31.13 31.79
CA LYS A 276 -3.86 -31.69 31.86
C LYS A 276 -2.82 -30.58 31.82
N VAL A 277 -1.73 -30.69 32.57
CA VAL A 277 -0.70 -29.64 32.66
C VAL A 277 0.60 -30.19 32.07
N THR A 278 0.99 -29.64 30.90
CA THR A 278 2.23 -29.97 30.19
C THR A 278 3.10 -28.70 30.05
N PRO A 279 3.85 -28.32 31.06
CA PRO A 279 4.55 -27.02 31.12
C PRO A 279 5.53 -26.78 29.96
N ALA A 280 6.01 -27.84 29.32
CA ALA A 280 6.94 -27.76 28.19
C ALA A 280 6.29 -27.50 26.82
N HIS A 281 4.93 -27.60 26.71
CA HIS A 281 4.25 -27.61 25.39
C HIS A 281 2.98 -26.74 25.31
N ASP A 282 2.67 -25.98 26.36
CA ASP A 282 1.53 -25.04 26.37
C ASP A 282 1.87 -23.79 27.19
N PRO A 283 1.55 -22.57 26.71
CA PRO A 283 1.84 -21.33 27.43
C PRO A 283 1.14 -21.20 28.77
N VAL A 284 -0.13 -21.62 28.88
CA VAL A 284 -0.90 -21.56 30.13
C VAL A 284 -0.35 -22.61 31.12
N ASP A 285 -0.06 -23.80 30.63
CA ASP A 285 0.53 -24.87 31.41
C ASP A 285 1.94 -24.50 31.92
N TYR A 286 2.71 -23.73 31.12
CA TYR A 286 4.00 -23.21 31.56
C TYR A 286 3.87 -22.23 32.73
N GLU A 287 2.94 -21.32 32.69
CA GLU A 287 2.65 -20.39 33.80
C GLU A 287 2.16 -21.16 35.05
N LEU A 288 1.31 -22.17 34.88
CA LEU A 288 0.91 -23.08 35.95
C LEU A 288 2.13 -23.81 36.54
N GLY A 289 3.01 -24.30 35.65
CA GLY A 289 4.23 -24.97 36.04
C GLY A 289 5.15 -24.10 36.92
N GLN A 290 5.30 -22.81 36.55
CA GLN A 290 6.07 -21.85 37.35
C GLN A 290 5.45 -21.60 38.72
N ARG A 291 4.12 -21.36 38.78
CA ARG A 291 3.40 -21.09 40.03
C ARG A 291 3.40 -22.28 41.00
N HIS A 292 3.25 -23.48 40.47
CA HIS A 292 3.16 -24.70 41.27
C HIS A 292 4.46 -25.49 41.31
N HIS A 293 5.57 -24.94 40.85
CA HIS A 293 6.91 -25.57 40.80
C HIS A 293 6.90 -26.95 40.17
N LEU A 294 6.18 -27.15 39.09
CA LEU A 294 6.10 -28.40 38.35
C LEU A 294 7.32 -28.57 37.40
N GLU A 295 7.73 -29.81 37.23
CA GLU A 295 8.75 -30.15 36.25
C GLU A 295 8.23 -29.88 34.82
N ALA A 296 9.06 -29.31 33.94
CA ALA A 296 8.75 -29.12 32.53
C ALA A 296 9.43 -30.23 31.71
N ILE A 297 8.66 -31.16 31.21
CA ILE A 297 9.16 -32.34 30.48
C ILE A 297 8.90 -32.13 28.98
N ASP A 298 9.97 -31.79 28.23
CA ASP A 298 9.92 -31.70 26.77
C ASP A 298 9.94 -33.10 26.15
N VAL A 299 8.92 -33.45 25.37
CA VAL A 299 8.76 -34.76 24.72
C VAL A 299 9.02 -34.69 23.20
N MET A 300 9.54 -33.58 22.67
CA MET A 300 9.79 -33.39 21.24
C MET A 300 11.25 -33.05 20.95
N THR A 301 11.68 -33.39 19.74
CA THR A 301 12.96 -32.98 19.14
C THR A 301 12.82 -31.68 18.39
N ASP A 302 13.94 -31.07 17.94
CA ASP A 302 13.93 -29.81 17.18
C ASP A 302 13.18 -29.88 15.86
N ASP A 303 13.12 -31.07 15.25
CA ASP A 303 12.38 -31.31 13.99
C ASP A 303 10.92 -31.77 14.23
N GLY A 304 10.41 -31.66 15.47
CA GLY A 304 9.02 -31.94 15.83
C GLY A 304 8.67 -33.43 15.90
N ARG A 305 9.67 -34.32 16.05
CA ARG A 305 9.45 -35.74 16.36
C ARG A 305 9.39 -35.94 17.85
N MET A 306 8.74 -37.01 18.26
CA MET A 306 8.76 -37.43 19.65
C MET A 306 10.19 -37.89 20.06
N ASN A 307 10.68 -37.39 21.19
CA ASN A 307 12.00 -37.77 21.70
C ASN A 307 11.95 -39.02 22.60
N GLU A 308 13.08 -39.38 23.18
CA GLU A 308 13.20 -40.59 24.04
C GLU A 308 12.28 -40.54 25.27
N ARG A 309 11.94 -39.35 25.78
CA ARG A 309 11.03 -39.15 26.93
C ARG A 309 9.58 -39.54 26.61
N ALA A 310 9.22 -39.61 25.32
CA ALA A 310 7.93 -40.11 24.86
C ALA A 310 7.82 -41.67 24.89
N GLY A 311 8.86 -42.36 25.33
CA GLY A 311 8.85 -43.81 25.50
C GLY A 311 8.60 -44.58 24.19
N ALA A 312 7.56 -45.39 24.15
CA ALA A 312 7.21 -46.24 23.00
C ALA A 312 6.89 -45.46 21.73
N PHE A 313 6.66 -44.14 21.83
CA PHE A 313 6.34 -43.24 20.71
C PHE A 313 7.53 -42.45 20.18
N ALA A 314 8.73 -42.68 20.71
CA ALA A 314 9.97 -42.01 20.28
C ALA A 314 10.23 -42.18 18.78
N GLY A 315 10.74 -41.15 18.10
CA GLY A 315 11.05 -41.13 16.68
C GLY A 315 9.85 -40.91 15.75
N GLN A 316 8.63 -41.01 16.25
CA GLN A 316 7.42 -40.75 15.47
C GLN A 316 7.22 -39.23 15.21
N THR A 317 6.65 -38.86 14.08
CA THR A 317 6.17 -37.52 13.87
C THR A 317 5.00 -37.21 14.81
N GLN A 318 4.75 -35.94 15.11
CA GLN A 318 3.65 -35.51 15.97
C GLN A 318 2.31 -36.14 15.53
N ALA A 319 2.01 -36.11 14.22
CA ALA A 319 0.77 -36.65 13.68
C ALA A 319 0.68 -38.21 13.83
N GLU A 320 1.78 -38.90 13.69
CA GLU A 320 1.86 -40.37 13.94
C GLU A 320 1.66 -40.65 15.43
N ALA A 321 2.37 -39.94 16.29
CA ALA A 321 2.26 -40.06 17.73
C ALA A 321 0.84 -39.77 18.22
N CYS A 322 0.20 -38.69 17.75
CA CYS A 322 -1.20 -38.40 18.07
C CYS A 322 -2.11 -39.60 17.74
N ARG A 323 -2.03 -40.16 16.52
CA ARG A 323 -2.85 -41.32 16.15
C ARG A 323 -2.56 -42.57 17.00
N ASN A 324 -1.30 -42.84 17.25
CA ASN A 324 -0.86 -44.06 17.96
C ASN A 324 -1.15 -43.97 19.47
N VAL A 325 -1.00 -42.76 20.08
CA VAL A 325 -1.40 -42.51 21.46
C VAL A 325 -2.91 -42.72 21.62
N VAL A 326 -3.71 -42.16 20.73
CA VAL A 326 -5.18 -42.31 20.76
C VAL A 326 -5.58 -43.78 20.62
N ALA A 327 -5.00 -44.51 19.67
CA ALA A 327 -5.29 -45.91 19.47
C ALA A 327 -4.90 -46.77 20.68
N GLU A 328 -3.79 -46.48 21.34
CA GLU A 328 -3.40 -47.19 22.54
C GLU A 328 -4.27 -46.86 23.75
N LEU A 329 -4.69 -45.61 23.92
CA LEU A 329 -5.67 -45.20 24.95
C LEU A 329 -7.03 -45.90 24.75
N GLU A 330 -7.49 -46.02 23.49
CA GLU A 330 -8.72 -46.77 23.17
C GLU A 330 -8.57 -48.23 23.52
N ARG A 331 -7.43 -48.88 23.15
CA ARG A 331 -7.15 -50.28 23.48
C ARG A 331 -7.15 -50.53 24.99
N GLN A 332 -6.68 -49.54 25.79
CA GLN A 332 -6.69 -49.63 27.23
C GLN A 332 -8.02 -49.23 27.89
N GLY A 333 -9.04 -48.79 27.13
CA GLY A 333 -10.34 -48.34 27.64
C GLY A 333 -10.25 -47.00 28.39
N LEU A 334 -9.19 -46.21 28.13
CA LEU A 334 -8.94 -44.92 28.76
C LEU A 334 -9.41 -43.76 27.88
N LEU A 335 -9.77 -43.97 26.63
CA LEU A 335 -10.43 -42.98 25.79
C LEU A 335 -11.93 -43.01 26.03
N GLU A 336 -12.49 -41.85 26.49
CA GLU A 336 -13.91 -41.78 26.83
C GLU A 336 -14.76 -41.37 25.65
N LYS A 337 -14.40 -40.30 24.94
CA LYS A 337 -15.05 -39.81 23.71
C LYS A 337 -14.10 -38.95 22.87
N ILE A 338 -14.51 -38.67 21.64
CA ILE A 338 -13.90 -37.75 20.71
C ILE A 338 -15.00 -36.85 20.14
N GLU A 339 -14.74 -35.54 20.05
CA GLU A 339 -15.66 -34.61 19.42
C GLU A 339 -14.92 -33.60 18.52
N ASP A 340 -15.63 -32.99 17.57
CA ASP A 340 -15.08 -31.92 16.75
C ASP A 340 -14.97 -30.65 17.59
N TYR A 341 -13.83 -29.96 17.45
CA TYR A 341 -13.56 -28.75 18.20
C TYR A 341 -12.94 -27.69 17.30
N ARG A 342 -13.59 -26.51 17.25
CA ARG A 342 -13.12 -25.38 16.49
C ARG A 342 -12.30 -24.47 17.41
N HIS A 343 -11.05 -24.23 17.03
CA HIS A 343 -10.16 -23.31 17.74
C HIS A 343 -9.11 -22.70 16.83
N ALA A 344 -8.42 -21.65 17.33
CA ALA A 344 -7.32 -21.02 16.64
C ALA A 344 -6.04 -21.86 16.77
N VAL A 345 -5.43 -22.21 15.63
CA VAL A 345 -4.19 -22.99 15.55
C VAL A 345 -3.07 -22.10 15.01
N GLY A 346 -1.92 -22.12 15.67
CA GLY A 346 -0.75 -21.32 15.29
C GLY A 346 0.04 -21.93 14.14
N HIS A 347 0.28 -21.16 13.10
CA HIS A 347 1.09 -21.52 11.94
C HIS A 347 2.29 -20.61 11.77
N CYS A 348 3.42 -21.14 11.35
CA CYS A 348 4.60 -20.36 11.02
C CYS A 348 4.35 -19.49 9.78
N GLN A 349 4.51 -18.17 9.93
CA GLN A 349 4.30 -17.20 8.84
C GLN A 349 5.16 -17.50 7.59
N ARG A 350 6.29 -18.18 7.74
CA ARG A 350 7.28 -18.39 6.67
C ARG A 350 7.10 -19.70 5.90
N CYS A 351 6.72 -20.77 6.59
CA CYS A 351 6.65 -22.11 5.98
C CYS A 351 5.28 -22.78 6.09
N ASP A 352 4.34 -22.15 6.80
CA ASP A 352 2.96 -22.62 7.01
C ASP A 352 2.81 -23.89 7.85
N SER A 353 3.91 -24.38 8.45
CA SER A 353 3.87 -25.52 9.36
C SER A 353 3.29 -25.13 10.72
N LEU A 354 2.69 -26.08 11.42
CA LEU A 354 2.24 -25.91 12.81
C LEU A 354 3.39 -25.45 13.70
N VAL A 355 3.09 -24.51 14.60
CA VAL A 355 4.03 -24.00 15.59
C VAL A 355 3.90 -24.79 16.87
N GLU A 356 5.03 -25.23 17.39
CA GLU A 356 5.13 -26.01 18.63
C GLU A 356 5.68 -25.13 19.77
N PRO A 357 4.92 -24.86 20.81
CA PRO A 357 5.49 -24.28 22.04
C PRO A 357 6.48 -25.27 22.66
N ARG A 358 7.73 -24.80 22.90
CA ARG A 358 8.80 -25.62 23.47
C ARG A 358 9.66 -24.84 24.46
N ILE A 359 10.20 -25.49 25.45
CA ILE A 359 11.20 -24.89 26.33
C ILE A 359 12.55 -24.89 25.63
N SER A 360 13.13 -23.71 25.55
CA SER A 360 14.44 -23.51 24.93
C SER A 360 15.20 -22.38 25.61
N THR A 361 16.54 -22.54 25.69
CA THR A 361 17.42 -21.47 26.15
C THR A 361 17.71 -20.55 24.97
N GLN A 362 17.27 -19.29 25.08
CA GLN A 362 17.34 -18.31 24.02
C GLN A 362 17.90 -17.00 24.55
N TRP A 363 18.27 -16.10 23.63
CA TRP A 363 18.59 -14.70 23.93
C TRP A 363 17.35 -13.85 23.83
N PHE A 364 17.15 -12.96 24.81
CA PHE A 364 16.00 -12.08 24.90
C PHE A 364 16.41 -10.62 25.07
N ALA A 365 15.62 -9.71 24.52
CA ALA A 365 15.68 -8.28 24.83
C ALA A 365 14.52 -7.89 25.76
N ARG A 366 14.84 -7.16 26.86
CA ARG A 366 13.84 -6.57 27.76
C ARG A 366 13.18 -5.40 27.04
N MET A 367 11.94 -5.58 26.63
CA MET A 367 11.27 -4.61 25.77
C MET A 367 10.61 -3.47 26.53
N LYS A 368 10.13 -3.71 27.74
CA LYS A 368 9.39 -2.69 28.52
C LYS A 368 10.18 -1.39 28.76
N PRO A 369 11.47 -1.42 29.17
CA PRO A 369 12.27 -0.22 29.31
C PRO A 369 12.52 0.53 28.00
N LEU A 370 12.53 -0.17 26.86
CA LEU A 370 12.68 0.41 25.50
C LEU A 370 11.36 0.99 24.98
N ALA A 371 10.24 0.39 25.34
CA ALA A 371 8.92 0.81 24.90
C ALA A 371 8.45 2.12 25.54
N GLU A 372 8.82 2.37 26.82
CA GLU A 372 8.36 3.55 27.54
C GLU A 372 8.80 4.88 26.92
N PRO A 373 10.08 5.10 26.53
CA PRO A 373 10.50 6.27 25.77
C PRO A 373 9.83 6.36 24.40
N ALA A 374 9.57 5.21 23.74
CA ALA A 374 8.92 5.15 22.44
C ALA A 374 7.44 5.57 22.50
N LEU A 375 6.71 5.15 23.53
CA LEU A 375 5.35 5.63 23.83
C LEU A 375 5.34 7.16 24.03
N GLN A 376 6.29 7.67 24.83
CA GLN A 376 6.38 9.09 25.13
C GLN A 376 6.69 9.91 23.87
N ALA A 377 7.54 9.41 22.96
CA ALA A 377 7.91 10.13 21.73
C ALA A 377 6.72 10.39 20.80
N VAL A 378 5.72 9.50 20.79
CA VAL A 378 4.47 9.71 20.03
C VAL A 378 3.50 10.60 20.81
N ARG A 379 3.35 10.39 22.15
CA ARG A 379 2.46 11.19 23.00
C ARG A 379 2.81 12.67 23.04
N ASP A 380 4.10 12.99 23.04
CA ASP A 380 4.59 14.39 23.06
C ASP A 380 4.78 15.00 21.67
N GLY A 381 4.43 14.28 20.60
CA GLY A 381 4.43 14.77 19.23
C GLY A 381 5.81 14.83 18.56
N ARG A 382 6.86 14.29 19.19
CA ARG A 382 8.18 14.14 18.52
C ARG A 382 8.10 13.23 17.29
N ILE A 383 7.19 12.25 17.33
CA ILE A 383 6.85 11.38 16.21
C ILE A 383 5.35 11.47 15.98
N ARG A 384 4.95 11.74 14.74
CA ARG A 384 3.56 11.76 14.29
C ARG A 384 3.27 10.52 13.46
N ILE A 385 2.19 9.79 13.75
CA ILE A 385 1.73 8.64 12.95
C ILE A 385 0.55 9.04 12.07
N ILE A 386 0.66 8.81 10.79
CA ILE A 386 -0.37 9.10 9.77
C ILE A 386 -0.84 7.79 9.13
N PRO A 387 -2.14 7.49 9.19
CA PRO A 387 -3.21 8.25 9.85
C PRO A 387 -3.26 8.02 11.37
N GLU A 388 -3.70 9.02 12.11
CA GLU A 388 -3.75 9.07 13.59
C GLU A 388 -4.44 7.85 14.23
N ARG A 389 -5.39 7.21 13.54
CA ARG A 389 -6.07 6.02 14.08
C ARG A 389 -5.12 4.88 14.47
N PHE A 390 -3.94 4.80 13.88
CA PHE A 390 -2.92 3.79 14.21
C PHE A 390 -2.14 4.11 15.49
N GLU A 391 -2.24 5.32 16.04
CA GLU A 391 -1.63 5.66 17.34
C GLU A 391 -2.25 4.80 18.46
N LYS A 392 -3.57 4.60 18.46
CA LYS A 392 -4.24 3.73 19.45
C LYS A 392 -3.73 2.29 19.36
N VAL A 393 -3.51 1.80 18.15
CA VAL A 393 -2.99 0.45 17.91
C VAL A 393 -1.55 0.35 18.40
N TYR A 394 -0.73 1.37 18.09
CA TYR A 394 0.66 1.49 18.55
C TYR A 394 0.75 1.50 20.08
N PHE A 395 -0.05 2.34 20.76
CA PHE A 395 -0.06 2.44 22.22
C PHE A 395 -0.47 1.12 22.87
N ASN A 396 -1.59 0.54 22.45
CA ASN A 396 -2.06 -0.73 23.01
C ASN A 396 -1.01 -1.84 22.90
N TRP A 397 -0.29 -1.89 21.79
CA TRP A 397 0.71 -2.93 21.57
C TRP A 397 1.96 -2.71 22.45
N LEU A 398 2.49 -1.47 22.54
CA LEU A 398 3.67 -1.20 23.34
C LEU A 398 3.39 -1.27 24.85
N GLU A 399 2.21 -0.88 25.31
CA GLU A 399 1.81 -0.98 26.71
C GLU A 399 1.76 -2.44 27.19
N ASN A 400 1.45 -3.38 26.29
CA ASN A 400 1.36 -4.81 26.58
C ASN A 400 2.55 -5.61 26.03
N ILE A 401 3.65 -4.96 25.70
CA ILE A 401 4.80 -5.59 25.06
C ILE A 401 5.48 -6.61 25.98
N ARG A 402 5.80 -7.78 25.43
CA ARG A 402 6.58 -8.84 26.09
C ARG A 402 8.03 -8.78 25.64
N ASP A 403 8.91 -9.44 26.41
CA ASP A 403 10.31 -9.57 26.05
C ASP A 403 10.47 -10.29 24.71
N TRP A 404 11.38 -9.80 23.90
CA TRP A 404 11.57 -10.24 22.53
C TRP A 404 12.65 -11.30 22.45
N CYS A 405 12.31 -12.51 22.04
CA CYS A 405 13.28 -13.57 21.69
C CYS A 405 14.04 -13.14 20.42
N ILE A 406 15.32 -12.83 20.56
CA ILE A 406 16.18 -12.30 19.49
C ILE A 406 17.06 -13.34 18.83
N SER A 407 17.22 -14.54 19.37
CA SER A 407 18.04 -15.61 18.78
C SER A 407 17.23 -16.48 17.81
N ARG A 408 17.89 -16.91 16.74
CA ARG A 408 17.36 -17.83 15.72
C ARG A 408 18.40 -18.90 15.41
N GLN A 409 17.99 -20.15 15.31
CA GLN A 409 18.82 -21.33 15.00
C GLN A 409 18.99 -21.48 13.48
N LEU A 410 19.32 -20.36 12.82
CA LEU A 410 19.58 -20.29 11.39
C LEU A 410 21.08 -20.24 11.12
N TRP A 411 21.45 -20.44 9.87
CA TRP A 411 22.83 -20.26 9.41
C TRP A 411 23.03 -18.92 8.71
N TRP A 412 21.98 -18.37 8.10
CA TRP A 412 22.00 -17.12 7.39
C TRP A 412 21.51 -15.96 8.28
N GLY A 413 22.38 -15.00 8.58
CA GLY A 413 22.10 -13.81 9.39
C GLY A 413 23.31 -13.35 10.18
N HIS A 414 23.11 -12.35 11.05
CA HIS A 414 24.12 -11.83 11.97
C HIS A 414 24.34 -12.81 13.11
N ARG A 415 25.50 -13.46 13.18
CA ARG A 415 25.81 -14.31 14.31
C ARG A 415 25.86 -13.50 15.61
N ILE A 416 25.32 -14.08 16.67
CA ILE A 416 25.35 -13.49 18.01
C ILE A 416 26.79 -13.25 18.43
N PRO A 417 27.17 -12.04 18.85
CA PRO A 417 28.57 -11.67 19.15
C PRO A 417 28.96 -12.09 20.58
N VAL A 418 28.78 -13.38 20.87
CA VAL A 418 29.09 -14.00 22.16
C VAL A 418 29.99 -15.22 21.90
N TRP A 419 31.05 -15.34 22.68
CA TRP A 419 31.98 -16.48 22.63
C TRP A 419 32.04 -17.14 23.98
N TYR A 420 32.17 -18.45 23.97
CA TYR A 420 32.29 -19.29 25.16
C TYR A 420 33.71 -19.86 25.21
N CYS A 421 34.37 -19.63 26.33
CA CYS A 421 35.69 -20.21 26.56
C CYS A 421 35.56 -21.72 26.93
N GLN A 422 36.17 -22.60 26.15
CA GLN A 422 36.13 -24.03 26.43
C GLN A 422 36.98 -24.43 27.64
N GLY A 423 37.90 -23.54 28.05
CA GLY A 423 38.81 -23.81 29.20
C GLY A 423 38.20 -23.46 30.56
N CYS A 424 37.50 -22.34 30.69
CA CYS A 424 36.98 -21.88 31.98
C CYS A 424 35.46 -21.63 32.00
N GLY A 425 34.79 -21.76 30.84
CA GLY A 425 33.33 -21.50 30.75
C GLY A 425 32.93 -20.05 30.67
N GLU A 426 33.89 -19.10 30.58
CA GLU A 426 33.61 -17.67 30.51
C GLU A 426 32.79 -17.33 29.30
N GLU A 427 31.74 -16.50 29.46
CA GLU A 427 30.94 -15.91 28.40
C GLU A 427 31.51 -14.53 28.02
N ILE A 428 31.96 -14.38 26.79
CA ILE A 428 32.65 -13.18 26.31
C ILE A 428 31.74 -12.51 25.28
N VAL A 429 31.22 -11.32 25.62
CA VAL A 429 30.43 -10.49 24.72
C VAL A 429 31.34 -9.41 24.14
N SER A 430 31.45 -9.34 22.80
CA SER A 430 32.44 -8.44 22.17
C SER A 430 31.98 -7.97 20.79
N VAL A 431 32.28 -6.73 20.44
CA VAL A 431 32.07 -6.16 19.10
C VAL A 431 32.99 -6.81 18.06
N THR A 432 34.24 -7.13 18.48
CA THR A 432 35.26 -7.77 17.64
C THR A 432 35.49 -9.21 18.08
N ASP A 433 35.92 -10.05 17.16
CA ASP A 433 36.21 -11.45 17.46
C ASP A 433 37.39 -11.53 18.46
N PRO A 434 37.20 -12.08 19.68
CA PRO A 434 38.27 -12.19 20.66
C PRO A 434 39.28 -13.25 20.25
N ALA A 435 40.57 -12.94 20.36
CA ALA A 435 41.65 -13.89 20.07
C ALA A 435 41.90 -14.87 21.24
N THR A 436 41.64 -14.41 22.48
CA THR A 436 41.85 -15.18 23.71
C THR A 436 40.83 -14.83 24.75
N CYS A 437 40.56 -15.73 25.67
CA CYS A 437 39.67 -15.53 26.81
C CYS A 437 40.27 -14.47 27.75
N PRO A 438 39.58 -13.38 28.12
CA PRO A 438 40.07 -12.36 29.03
C PRO A 438 40.29 -12.86 30.45
N GLN A 439 39.61 -13.93 30.87
CA GLN A 439 39.73 -14.48 32.22
C GLN A 439 40.85 -15.49 32.37
N CYS A 440 41.06 -16.44 31.42
CA CYS A 440 42.03 -17.48 31.57
C CYS A 440 43.18 -17.45 30.51
N GLY A 441 43.12 -16.53 29.52
CA GLY A 441 44.11 -16.45 28.45
C GLY A 441 43.99 -17.56 27.38
N GLY A 442 43.07 -18.49 27.51
CA GLY A 442 42.90 -19.64 26.58
C GLY A 442 42.40 -19.18 25.20
N ALA A 443 42.91 -19.80 24.12
CA ALA A 443 42.50 -19.48 22.74
C ALA A 443 41.37 -20.37 22.22
N ALA A 444 40.93 -21.38 22.99
CA ALA A 444 39.86 -22.28 22.60
C ALA A 444 38.51 -21.61 22.85
N LEU A 445 38.10 -20.76 21.92
CA LEU A 445 36.84 -20.00 21.96
C LEU A 445 35.87 -20.57 20.93
N TYR A 446 34.61 -20.62 21.31
CA TYR A 446 33.51 -21.04 20.46
C TYR A 446 32.45 -19.98 20.42
N GLN A 447 32.15 -19.42 19.22
CA GLN A 447 31.11 -18.41 19.04
C GLN A 447 29.72 -19.04 19.08
N ASP A 448 28.77 -18.37 19.71
CA ASP A 448 27.38 -18.75 19.74
C ASP A 448 26.90 -19.14 18.31
N PRO A 449 26.27 -20.32 18.12
CA PRO A 449 25.89 -20.80 16.79
C PRO A 449 24.68 -20.07 16.21
N ASP A 450 23.90 -19.41 17.06
CA ASP A 450 22.68 -18.74 16.66
C ASP A 450 22.95 -17.43 15.95
N VAL A 451 21.99 -16.99 15.17
CA VAL A 451 21.96 -15.65 14.56
C VAL A 451 20.88 -14.81 15.20
N LEU A 452 20.97 -13.49 15.06
CA LEU A 452 19.95 -12.56 15.50
C LEU A 452 18.73 -12.58 14.57
N ASP A 453 17.56 -12.30 15.13
CA ASP A 453 16.34 -12.02 14.38
C ASP A 453 16.61 -10.90 13.37
N THR A 454 16.11 -11.04 12.13
CA THR A 454 16.26 -10.04 11.07
C THR A 454 15.79 -8.65 11.50
N TRP A 455 14.76 -8.59 12.35
CA TRP A 455 14.21 -7.34 12.88
C TRP A 455 15.16 -6.60 13.82
N PHE A 456 16.19 -7.26 14.34
CA PHE A 456 17.22 -6.60 15.15
C PHE A 456 18.07 -5.68 14.28
N SER A 457 18.60 -6.16 13.17
CA SER A 457 19.37 -5.35 12.23
C SER A 457 18.49 -4.31 11.52
N SER A 458 17.26 -4.70 11.11
CA SER A 458 16.31 -3.80 10.44
C SER A 458 15.84 -2.66 11.38
N GLY A 459 15.83 -2.88 12.70
CA GLY A 459 15.50 -1.86 13.70
C GLY A 459 16.57 -0.77 13.85
N LEU A 460 17.79 -1.01 13.36
CA LEU A 460 18.89 -0.03 13.36
C LEU A 460 18.93 0.80 12.05
N TRP A 461 18.11 0.47 11.07
CA TRP A 461 18.18 0.95 9.69
C TRP A 461 18.31 2.47 9.54
N PRO A 462 17.52 3.33 10.22
CA PRO A 462 17.58 4.78 10.02
C PRO A 462 18.92 5.44 10.31
N PHE A 463 19.74 4.84 11.18
CA PHE A 463 21.02 5.41 11.60
C PHE A 463 22.22 4.55 11.22
N SER A 464 22.08 3.24 11.14
CA SER A 464 23.16 2.36 10.70
C SER A 464 23.51 2.56 9.21
N THR A 465 22.52 2.87 8.37
CA THR A 465 22.72 3.19 6.96
C THR A 465 23.52 4.46 6.74
N LEU A 466 23.53 5.38 7.73
CA LEU A 466 24.25 6.64 7.71
C LEU A 466 25.63 6.56 8.41
N GLY A 467 26.00 5.34 8.84
CA GLY A 467 27.34 5.04 9.34
C GLY A 467 27.48 4.86 10.84
N TRP A 468 26.39 4.97 11.64
CA TRP A 468 26.46 4.63 13.06
C TRP A 468 27.06 3.23 13.25
N PRO A 469 27.95 2.97 14.23
CA PRO A 469 28.25 3.76 15.43
C PRO A 469 29.30 4.87 15.27
N GLU A 470 29.90 5.03 14.07
CA GLU A 470 30.83 6.11 13.81
C GLU A 470 30.11 7.46 13.69
N ASP A 471 30.80 8.54 14.07
CA ASP A 471 30.33 9.92 13.89
C ASP A 471 30.63 10.40 12.46
N THR A 472 29.89 9.89 11.49
CA THR A 472 30.05 10.21 10.07
C THR A 472 29.42 11.56 9.70
N GLU A 473 29.85 12.16 8.59
CA GLU A 473 29.22 13.36 8.04
C GLU A 473 27.76 13.09 7.65
N ASP A 474 27.46 11.93 7.06
CA ASP A 474 26.09 11.54 6.67
C ASP A 474 25.18 11.41 7.91
N LEU A 475 25.68 10.83 9.00
CA LEU A 475 24.91 10.72 10.25
C LEU A 475 24.59 12.09 10.85
N ARG A 476 25.58 13.00 10.92
CA ARG A 476 25.38 14.36 11.44
C ARG A 476 24.43 15.19 10.58
N THR A 477 24.45 14.98 9.26
CA THR A 477 23.71 15.80 8.30
C THR A 477 22.28 15.29 8.11
N PHE A 478 22.09 13.98 8.04
CA PHE A 478 20.86 13.36 7.56
C PHE A 478 20.05 12.61 8.64
N TYR A 479 20.58 12.47 9.85
CA TYR A 479 19.84 11.89 10.96
C TYR A 479 19.39 12.96 11.95
N PRO A 480 18.15 12.89 12.50
CA PRO A 480 17.09 11.92 12.20
C PRO A 480 16.49 12.10 10.80
N THR A 481 15.91 11.03 10.25
CA THR A 481 15.24 11.08 8.95
C THR A 481 13.91 11.83 9.03
N SER A 482 13.34 12.24 7.90
CA SER A 482 12.12 13.06 7.89
C SER A 482 10.86 12.22 8.00
N VAL A 483 10.74 11.23 7.14
CA VAL A 483 9.57 10.37 7.04
C VAL A 483 10.00 8.91 6.99
N MET A 484 9.33 8.08 7.76
CA MET A 484 9.34 6.64 7.62
C MET A 484 8.02 6.23 6.95
N GLU A 485 8.09 5.78 5.71
CA GLU A 485 6.96 5.34 4.91
C GLU A 485 6.95 3.80 4.85
N THR A 486 5.80 3.17 5.14
CA THR A 486 5.67 1.71 5.02
C THR A 486 4.21 1.25 5.08
N GLY A 487 3.97 -0.05 4.79
CA GLY A 487 2.68 -0.69 5.03
C GLY A 487 2.31 -0.75 6.52
N TYR A 488 1.04 -0.57 6.83
CA TYR A 488 0.57 -0.63 8.22
C TYR A 488 0.81 -1.99 8.89
N ASP A 489 0.97 -3.05 8.11
CA ASP A 489 1.15 -4.42 8.60
C ASP A 489 2.52 -4.68 9.23
N ILE A 490 3.51 -3.81 9.02
CA ILE A 490 4.82 -3.88 9.67
C ILE A 490 5.07 -2.75 10.69
N LEU A 491 4.03 -2.08 11.15
CA LEU A 491 4.14 -1.05 12.19
C LEU A 491 4.83 -1.58 13.45
N PHE A 492 4.49 -2.78 13.91
CA PHE A 492 5.07 -3.39 15.11
C PHE A 492 6.38 -4.11 14.84
N PHE A 493 6.44 -4.86 13.74
CA PHE A 493 7.64 -5.61 13.40
C PHE A 493 8.85 -4.69 13.19
N TRP A 494 8.63 -3.55 12.57
CA TRP A 494 9.70 -2.69 12.10
C TRP A 494 9.68 -1.29 12.70
N VAL A 495 8.61 -0.52 12.50
CA VAL A 495 8.57 0.90 12.90
C VAL A 495 8.74 1.08 14.40
N ALA A 496 7.99 0.33 15.23
CA ALA A 496 8.10 0.42 16.68
C ALA A 496 9.51 0.03 17.17
N ARG A 497 10.14 -0.98 16.55
CA ARG A 497 11.51 -1.39 16.87
C ARG A 497 12.54 -0.35 16.48
N MET A 498 12.39 0.31 15.32
CA MET A 498 13.24 1.43 14.94
C MET A 498 13.14 2.59 15.93
N ILE A 499 11.93 2.91 16.41
CA ILE A 499 11.72 3.96 17.40
C ILE A 499 12.42 3.62 18.71
N MET A 500 12.21 2.40 19.23
CA MET A 500 12.81 1.93 20.47
C MET A 500 14.34 1.91 20.38
N LEU A 501 14.90 1.29 19.35
CA LEU A 501 16.36 1.18 19.18
C LEU A 501 17.00 2.52 18.81
N GLY A 502 16.34 3.36 18.02
CA GLY A 502 16.83 4.70 17.70
C GLY A 502 16.95 5.57 18.94
N LEU A 503 15.93 5.62 19.79
CA LEU A 503 15.96 6.37 21.04
C LEU A 503 17.05 5.82 22.00
N GLU A 504 17.18 4.51 22.10
CA GLU A 504 18.15 3.87 22.98
C GLU A 504 19.61 4.06 22.54
N MET A 505 19.88 3.92 21.22
CA MET A 505 21.25 3.96 20.67
C MET A 505 21.77 5.38 20.41
N THR A 506 20.87 6.30 20.02
CA THR A 506 21.25 7.67 19.60
C THR A 506 20.74 8.77 20.53
N GLY A 507 19.79 8.46 21.43
CA GLY A 507 19.12 9.45 22.28
C GLY A 507 18.10 10.32 21.52
N GLN A 508 17.85 10.06 20.24
CA GLN A 508 16.94 10.84 19.38
C GLN A 508 15.89 9.97 18.74
N ALA A 509 14.71 10.54 18.49
CA ALA A 509 13.69 9.88 17.67
C ALA A 509 14.24 9.68 16.23
N PRO A 510 14.15 8.48 15.65
CA PRO A 510 14.82 8.17 14.37
C PRO A 510 14.20 8.88 13.17
N PHE A 511 12.95 9.34 13.27
CA PHE A 511 12.21 10.06 12.24
C PHE A 511 11.09 10.91 12.90
N HIS A 512 10.61 11.92 12.15
CA HIS A 512 9.55 12.82 12.65
C HIS A 512 8.13 12.33 12.32
N THR A 513 7.98 11.71 11.16
CA THR A 513 6.67 11.26 10.67
C THR A 513 6.74 9.79 10.28
N VAL A 514 5.73 9.04 10.69
CA VAL A 514 5.45 7.69 10.20
C VAL A 514 4.23 7.78 9.28
N TYR A 515 4.42 7.55 8.00
CA TYR A 515 3.33 7.46 7.04
C TYR A 515 3.02 6.00 6.74
N LEU A 516 1.79 5.58 7.03
CA LEU A 516 1.34 4.21 6.83
C LEU A 516 0.42 4.14 5.61
N HIS A 517 0.82 3.37 4.60
CA HIS A 517 -0.07 3.03 3.48
C HIS A 517 -0.81 1.71 3.72
N GLY A 518 -1.89 1.49 2.97
CA GLY A 518 -2.61 0.23 2.94
C GLY A 518 -2.00 -0.79 1.96
N LEU A 519 -2.56 -1.99 1.91
CA LEU A 519 -2.09 -3.04 1.03
C LEU A 519 -2.71 -2.95 -0.36
N VAL A 520 -1.94 -3.33 -1.39
CA VAL A 520 -2.47 -3.48 -2.75
C VAL A 520 -3.21 -4.81 -2.86
N ARG A 521 -4.47 -4.74 -3.25
CA ARG A 521 -5.35 -5.89 -3.47
C ARG A 521 -5.68 -6.02 -4.97
N ASP A 522 -6.05 -7.21 -5.38
CA ASP A 522 -6.55 -7.45 -6.74
C ASP A 522 -7.90 -6.74 -6.96
N GLU A 523 -8.43 -6.79 -8.18
CA GLU A 523 -9.71 -6.16 -8.54
C GLU A 523 -10.91 -6.67 -7.73
N TYR A 524 -10.82 -7.90 -7.19
CA TYR A 524 -11.84 -8.52 -6.33
C TYR A 524 -11.67 -8.16 -4.85
N GLY A 525 -10.60 -7.42 -4.49
CA GLY A 525 -10.29 -7.02 -3.11
C GLY A 525 -9.57 -8.11 -2.31
N GLN A 526 -9.06 -9.17 -2.96
CA GLN A 526 -8.29 -10.21 -2.29
C GLN A 526 -6.81 -9.80 -2.14
N LYS A 527 -6.20 -10.21 -1.01
CA LYS A 527 -4.76 -10.05 -0.82
C LYS A 527 -4.03 -10.86 -1.87
N MET A 528 -3.10 -10.22 -2.59
CA MET A 528 -2.25 -10.91 -3.56
C MET A 528 -1.29 -11.85 -2.87
N ALA A 529 -1.26 -13.10 -3.32
CA ALA A 529 -0.36 -14.13 -2.81
C ALA A 529 0.05 -15.10 -3.93
N LYS A 530 1.34 -15.53 -3.92
CA LYS A 530 1.85 -16.49 -4.92
C LYS A 530 1.08 -17.80 -4.91
N SER A 531 0.60 -18.23 -3.74
CA SER A 531 -0.22 -19.43 -3.57
C SER A 531 -1.60 -19.33 -4.22
N LYS A 532 -2.11 -18.11 -4.45
CA LYS A 532 -3.41 -17.86 -5.10
C LYS A 532 -3.29 -17.60 -6.61
N GLY A 533 -2.07 -17.44 -7.13
CA GLY A 533 -1.83 -17.16 -8.55
C GLY A 533 -2.27 -15.77 -9.01
N ASN A 534 -2.59 -14.85 -8.09
CA ASN A 534 -3.08 -13.50 -8.37
C ASN A 534 -2.00 -12.40 -8.19
N VAL A 535 -0.72 -12.79 -8.09
CA VAL A 535 0.40 -11.84 -8.03
C VAL A 535 0.71 -11.33 -9.42
N ILE A 536 0.70 -10.03 -9.58
CA ILE A 536 1.06 -9.33 -10.82
C ILE A 536 2.51 -8.84 -10.69
N ASP A 537 3.33 -9.11 -11.71
CA ASP A 537 4.70 -8.57 -11.80
C ASP A 537 4.64 -7.08 -12.17
N PRO A 538 5.22 -6.17 -11.37
CA PRO A 538 5.27 -4.74 -11.70
C PRO A 538 5.87 -4.44 -13.08
N ILE A 539 6.85 -5.22 -13.52
CA ILE A 539 7.49 -5.03 -14.83
C ILE A 539 6.48 -5.26 -15.97
N GLU A 540 5.67 -6.33 -15.88
CA GLU A 540 4.68 -6.65 -16.91
C GLU A 540 3.67 -5.52 -17.10
N ILE A 541 3.15 -4.95 -16.00
CA ILE A 541 2.20 -3.83 -16.11
C ILE A 541 2.86 -2.52 -16.56
N MET A 542 4.12 -2.28 -16.20
CA MET A 542 4.86 -1.12 -16.72
C MET A 542 5.13 -1.27 -18.22
N ASP A 543 5.41 -2.46 -18.71
CA ASP A 543 5.60 -2.72 -20.14
C ASP A 543 4.30 -2.61 -20.94
N GLU A 544 3.13 -2.91 -20.33
CA GLU A 544 1.82 -2.83 -20.98
C GLU A 544 1.24 -1.41 -20.96
N TYR A 545 1.36 -0.69 -19.84
CA TYR A 545 0.67 0.60 -19.62
C TYR A 545 1.62 1.81 -19.55
N GLY A 546 2.92 1.60 -19.41
CA GLY A 546 3.91 2.65 -19.11
C GLY A 546 4.07 2.89 -17.60
N THR A 547 5.28 3.26 -17.21
CA THR A 547 5.63 3.45 -15.79
C THR A 547 4.82 4.57 -15.13
N ASP A 548 4.61 5.70 -15.81
CA ASP A 548 3.84 6.83 -15.26
C ASP A 548 2.38 6.47 -14.97
N ALA A 549 1.75 5.67 -15.84
CA ALA A 549 0.38 5.22 -15.62
C ALA A 549 0.26 4.31 -14.39
N VAL A 550 1.24 3.45 -14.16
CA VAL A 550 1.30 2.57 -12.99
C VAL A 550 1.50 3.39 -11.72
N ARG A 551 2.48 4.31 -11.70
CA ARG A 551 2.74 5.21 -10.56
C ARG A 551 1.53 6.04 -10.22
N PHE A 552 0.92 6.70 -11.20
CA PHE A 552 -0.27 7.52 -11.01
C PHE A 552 -1.45 6.72 -10.48
N SER A 553 -1.58 5.44 -10.90
CA SER A 553 -2.62 4.55 -10.38
C SER A 553 -2.46 4.24 -8.90
N PHE A 554 -1.22 4.02 -8.42
CA PHE A 554 -0.94 3.85 -7.01
C PHE A 554 -1.22 5.12 -6.22
N LEU A 555 -0.67 6.24 -6.66
CA LEU A 555 -0.70 7.51 -5.93
C LEU A 555 -2.12 8.09 -5.81
N THR A 556 -2.91 8.05 -6.89
CA THR A 556 -4.30 8.53 -6.88
C THR A 556 -5.31 7.53 -6.33
N GLY A 557 -4.91 6.26 -6.18
CA GLY A 557 -5.74 5.19 -5.63
C GLY A 557 -5.59 4.99 -4.13
N SER A 558 -4.52 5.52 -3.55
CA SER A 558 -4.20 5.34 -2.14
C SER A 558 -4.76 6.48 -1.28
N THR A 559 -5.22 6.11 -0.08
CA THR A 559 -5.46 7.03 1.03
C THR A 559 -4.72 6.49 2.25
N PRO A 560 -4.23 7.33 3.16
CA PRO A 560 -3.43 6.88 4.29
C PRO A 560 -4.09 5.74 5.07
N GLY A 561 -3.38 4.62 5.22
CA GLY A 561 -3.80 3.44 5.97
C GLY A 561 -4.95 2.61 5.40
N ASN A 562 -5.41 2.88 4.20
CA ASN A 562 -6.48 2.11 3.55
C ASN A 562 -5.94 1.26 2.40
N ASP A 563 -6.43 0.02 2.33
CA ASP A 563 -6.13 -0.87 1.21
C ASP A 563 -6.67 -0.31 -0.11
N MET A 564 -5.92 -0.50 -1.17
CA MET A 564 -6.35 -0.09 -2.51
C MET A 564 -6.57 -1.30 -3.42
N LYS A 565 -7.59 -1.21 -4.29
CA LYS A 565 -7.81 -2.17 -5.37
C LYS A 565 -7.17 -1.65 -6.66
N LEU A 566 -6.30 -2.46 -7.26
CA LEU A 566 -5.74 -2.16 -8.56
C LEU A 566 -6.51 -2.91 -9.64
N SER A 567 -7.08 -2.16 -10.60
CA SER A 567 -7.79 -2.72 -11.75
C SER A 567 -7.11 -2.34 -13.07
N ARG A 568 -7.26 -3.20 -14.09
CA ARG A 568 -6.79 -2.90 -15.46
C ARG A 568 -7.43 -1.64 -16.03
N THR A 569 -8.72 -1.44 -15.77
CA THR A 569 -9.47 -0.24 -16.20
C THR A 569 -8.82 1.05 -15.68
N ARG A 570 -8.35 1.07 -14.43
CA ARG A 570 -7.64 2.23 -13.87
C ARG A 570 -6.30 2.47 -14.56
N LEU A 571 -5.53 1.41 -14.82
CA LEU A 571 -4.26 1.52 -15.53
C LEU A 571 -4.46 2.07 -16.94
N GLU A 572 -5.48 1.59 -17.67
CA GLU A 572 -5.85 2.10 -19.00
C GLU A 572 -6.26 3.57 -18.97
N ALA A 573 -7.09 3.96 -17.99
CA ALA A 573 -7.51 5.35 -17.83
C ALA A 573 -6.30 6.27 -17.63
N ASN A 574 -5.34 5.87 -16.80
CA ASN A 574 -4.15 6.66 -16.52
C ASN A 574 -3.14 6.67 -17.69
N ARG A 575 -3.03 5.58 -18.46
CA ARG A 575 -2.31 5.59 -19.75
C ARG A 575 -2.96 6.57 -20.73
N ASN A 576 -4.28 6.58 -20.82
CA ASN A 576 -5.01 7.50 -21.67
C ASN A 576 -4.83 8.96 -21.21
N PHE A 577 -4.72 9.20 -19.91
CA PHE A 577 -4.38 10.51 -19.34
C PHE A 577 -2.99 10.98 -19.81
N ALA A 578 -1.96 10.11 -19.71
CA ALA A 578 -0.63 10.43 -20.24
C ALA A 578 -0.67 10.82 -21.73
N ASN A 579 -1.43 10.06 -22.53
CA ASN A 579 -1.61 10.38 -23.95
C ASN A 579 -2.42 11.68 -24.19
N LYS A 580 -3.39 11.99 -23.33
CA LYS A 580 -4.16 13.26 -23.41
C LYS A 580 -3.24 14.45 -23.18
N ILE A 581 -2.41 14.41 -22.12
CA ILE A 581 -1.42 15.47 -21.84
C ILE A 581 -0.41 15.58 -22.95
N TRP A 582 0.09 14.45 -23.46
CA TRP A 582 0.99 14.42 -24.61
C TRP A 582 0.40 15.13 -25.83
N ASN A 583 -0.85 14.86 -26.17
CA ASN A 583 -1.53 15.50 -27.30
C ASN A 583 -1.79 16.98 -27.05
N ALA A 584 -2.15 17.38 -25.84
CA ALA A 584 -2.29 18.79 -25.44
C ALA A 584 -0.95 19.53 -25.60
N ALA A 585 0.14 18.94 -25.08
CA ALA A 585 1.49 19.51 -25.23
C ALA A 585 1.92 19.59 -26.71
N ARG A 586 1.66 18.54 -27.48
CA ARG A 586 1.96 18.54 -28.93
C ARG A 586 1.22 19.66 -29.66
N PHE A 587 -0.05 19.91 -29.30
CA PHE A 587 -0.81 21.05 -29.82
C PHE A 587 -0.11 22.37 -29.49
N VAL A 588 0.26 22.57 -28.21
CA VAL A 588 0.97 23.78 -27.78
C VAL A 588 2.28 23.95 -28.56
N VAL A 589 3.15 22.93 -28.54
CA VAL A 589 4.46 22.97 -29.22
C VAL A 589 4.33 23.22 -30.73
N SER A 590 3.35 22.60 -31.40
CA SER A 590 3.13 22.79 -32.85
C SER A 590 2.62 24.19 -33.21
N ASN A 591 2.09 24.95 -32.29
CA ASN A 591 1.66 26.34 -32.47
C ASN A 591 2.70 27.38 -32.03
N LEU A 592 3.88 26.93 -31.53
CA LEU A 592 4.98 27.83 -31.22
C LEU A 592 5.84 28.12 -32.45
N GLU A 593 6.28 29.35 -32.57
CA GLU A 593 7.29 29.74 -33.52
C GLU A 593 8.67 29.63 -32.88
N VAL A 594 9.68 29.27 -33.63
CA VAL A 594 11.05 29.17 -33.11
C VAL A 594 11.47 30.49 -32.46
N GLY A 595 11.89 30.42 -31.18
CA GLY A 595 12.24 31.60 -30.39
C GLY A 595 11.03 32.42 -29.89
N ALA A 596 9.86 31.81 -29.76
CA ALA A 596 8.63 32.43 -29.26
C ALA A 596 8.76 33.00 -27.85
N GLY A 597 9.75 32.56 -27.03
CA GLY A 597 10.05 33.09 -25.68
C GLY A 597 10.70 34.48 -25.67
N SER A 598 11.11 35.02 -26.80
CA SER A 598 11.60 36.39 -26.90
C SER A 598 10.44 37.41 -26.71
N PRO A 599 10.70 38.59 -26.10
CA PRO A 599 9.69 39.63 -25.95
C PRO A 599 9.09 40.04 -27.29
N ARG A 600 7.75 39.97 -27.37
CA ARG A 600 6.97 40.39 -28.55
C ARG A 600 5.83 41.32 -28.09
N PRO A 601 5.32 42.22 -29.00
CA PRO A 601 4.08 42.92 -28.67
C PRO A 601 2.94 41.94 -28.40
N GLU A 602 2.25 42.11 -27.30
CA GLU A 602 1.14 41.29 -26.84
C GLU A 602 -0.14 42.16 -26.66
N ALA A 603 -1.28 41.54 -26.92
CA ALA A 603 -2.58 42.09 -26.54
C ALA A 603 -2.85 41.92 -25.04
N PRO A 604 -3.74 42.69 -24.44
CA PRO A 604 -4.22 42.47 -23.11
C PRO A 604 -4.79 41.06 -22.94
N GLU A 605 -4.61 40.48 -21.75
CA GLU A 605 -5.17 39.17 -21.41
C GLU A 605 -6.70 39.20 -21.47
N THR A 606 -7.27 38.13 -22.03
CA THR A 606 -8.72 37.94 -22.09
C THR A 606 -9.28 37.45 -20.73
N LEU A 607 -10.60 37.40 -20.62
CA LEU A 607 -11.24 36.76 -19.46
C LEU A 607 -10.81 35.29 -19.30
N ALA A 608 -10.74 34.55 -20.40
CA ALA A 608 -10.30 33.16 -20.40
C ALA A 608 -8.84 33.00 -19.96
N ASP A 609 -7.93 33.93 -20.31
CA ASP A 609 -6.53 33.91 -19.86
C ASP A 609 -6.44 34.13 -18.35
N ARG A 610 -7.15 35.14 -17.83
CA ARG A 610 -7.20 35.43 -16.39
C ARG A 610 -7.81 34.27 -15.61
N TRP A 611 -8.87 33.66 -16.14
CA TRP A 611 -9.50 32.48 -15.56
C TRP A 611 -8.53 31.31 -15.42
N ILE A 612 -7.89 30.87 -16.51
CA ILE A 612 -7.04 29.67 -16.46
C ILE A 612 -5.81 29.87 -15.59
N GLN A 613 -5.24 31.09 -15.57
CA GLN A 613 -4.14 31.44 -14.67
C GLN A 613 -4.61 31.45 -13.22
N SER A 614 -5.77 32.03 -12.90
CA SER A 614 -6.34 32.00 -11.55
C SER A 614 -6.56 30.57 -11.07
N ARG A 615 -7.13 29.69 -11.91
CA ARG A 615 -7.33 28.27 -11.62
C ARG A 615 -6.02 27.56 -11.34
N LEU A 616 -4.97 27.86 -12.12
CA LEU A 616 -3.63 27.33 -11.89
C LEU A 616 -3.04 27.77 -10.53
N GLN A 617 -3.22 29.05 -10.15
CA GLN A 617 -2.73 29.54 -8.85
C GLN A 617 -3.45 28.84 -7.70
N ARG A 618 -4.77 28.64 -7.79
CA ARG A 618 -5.55 27.88 -6.83
C ARG A 618 -5.10 26.43 -6.76
N LEU A 619 -4.94 25.78 -7.90
CA LEU A 619 -4.41 24.41 -7.99
C LEU A 619 -3.03 24.29 -7.32
N THR A 620 -2.15 25.26 -7.58
CA THR A 620 -0.79 25.27 -7.00
C THR A 620 -0.86 25.34 -5.48
N ALA A 621 -1.69 26.21 -4.92
CA ALA A 621 -1.89 26.34 -3.47
C ALA A 621 -2.45 25.05 -2.86
N ASP A 622 -3.51 24.51 -3.47
CA ASP A 622 -4.19 23.31 -2.97
C ASP A 622 -3.31 22.06 -3.06
N VAL A 623 -2.63 21.83 -4.18
CA VAL A 623 -1.72 20.69 -4.37
C VAL A 623 -0.56 20.75 -3.39
N THR A 624 0.03 21.93 -3.19
CA THR A 624 1.12 22.12 -2.21
C THR A 624 0.64 21.77 -0.80
N ARG A 625 -0.49 22.32 -0.37
CA ARG A 625 -1.08 22.01 0.93
C ARG A 625 -1.40 20.51 1.09
N LEU A 626 -2.01 19.90 0.07
CA LEU A 626 -2.38 18.47 0.09
C LEU A 626 -1.17 17.56 0.17
N ILE A 627 -0.07 17.88 -0.51
CA ILE A 627 1.17 17.10 -0.41
C ILE A 627 1.79 17.28 0.99
N ASP A 628 1.83 18.49 1.53
CA ASP A 628 2.34 18.77 2.88
C ASP A 628 1.48 18.07 3.97
N GLU A 629 0.19 17.85 3.70
CA GLU A 629 -0.75 17.10 4.55
C GLU A 629 -0.77 15.58 4.26
N TYR A 630 0.08 15.07 3.38
CA TYR A 630 0.13 13.66 2.95
C TYR A 630 -1.15 13.14 2.28
N GLN A 631 -1.92 14.04 1.63
CA GLN A 631 -3.14 13.71 0.87
C GLN A 631 -2.83 13.53 -0.64
N PHE A 632 -1.90 12.66 -0.96
CA PHE A 632 -1.36 12.49 -2.32
C PHE A 632 -2.41 12.13 -3.35
N GLY A 633 -3.38 11.28 -2.97
CA GLY A 633 -4.45 10.86 -3.88
C GLY A 633 -5.30 12.03 -4.35
N GLU A 634 -5.67 12.92 -3.44
CA GLU A 634 -6.46 14.12 -3.75
C GLU A 634 -5.66 15.14 -4.55
N ALA A 635 -4.38 15.33 -4.21
CA ALA A 635 -3.49 16.21 -4.97
C ALA A 635 -3.40 15.77 -6.45
N GLY A 636 -3.15 14.47 -6.70
CA GLY A 636 -3.10 13.92 -8.06
C GLY A 636 -4.43 14.04 -8.80
N ARG A 637 -5.57 13.86 -8.12
CA ARG A 637 -6.90 14.02 -8.70
C ARG A 637 -7.15 15.45 -9.16
N GLN A 638 -6.80 16.45 -8.35
CA GLN A 638 -6.97 17.86 -8.72
C GLN A 638 -6.09 18.26 -9.91
N ILE A 639 -4.86 17.76 -9.99
CA ILE A 639 -4.00 17.97 -11.16
C ILE A 639 -4.63 17.33 -12.42
N TYR A 640 -5.16 16.12 -12.29
CA TYR A 640 -5.87 15.43 -13.37
C TYR A 640 -7.06 16.24 -13.87
N ASP A 641 -7.94 16.68 -12.95
CA ASP A 641 -9.15 17.43 -13.28
C ASP A 641 -8.82 18.76 -13.98
N PHE A 642 -7.79 19.47 -13.52
CA PHE A 642 -7.34 20.70 -14.15
C PHE A 642 -6.77 20.46 -15.57
N LEU A 643 -5.83 19.51 -15.73
CA LEU A 643 -5.19 19.28 -17.02
C LEU A 643 -6.14 18.71 -18.05
N TRP A 644 -7.01 17.79 -17.66
CA TRP A 644 -7.99 17.20 -18.59
C TRP A 644 -9.17 18.15 -18.80
N GLY A 645 -9.87 18.53 -17.72
CA GLY A 645 -11.15 19.20 -17.78
C GLY A 645 -11.06 20.70 -18.07
N GLU A 646 -10.07 21.40 -17.51
CA GLU A 646 -9.99 22.87 -17.64
C GLU A 646 -9.01 23.29 -18.75
N PHE A 647 -7.79 22.76 -18.72
CA PHE A 647 -6.76 23.14 -19.70
C PHE A 647 -7.02 22.56 -21.09
N ALA A 648 -7.15 21.21 -21.18
CA ALA A 648 -7.24 20.55 -22.51
C ALA A 648 -8.63 20.71 -23.14
N ASP A 649 -9.71 20.52 -22.39
CA ASP A 649 -11.07 20.52 -22.95
C ASP A 649 -11.66 21.93 -23.13
N TRP A 650 -11.15 22.93 -22.38
CA TRP A 650 -11.65 24.30 -22.48
C TRP A 650 -10.61 25.29 -22.98
N TYR A 651 -9.52 25.50 -22.22
CA TYR A 651 -8.62 26.59 -22.52
C TYR A 651 -7.91 26.45 -23.88
N ILE A 652 -7.46 25.22 -24.21
CA ILE A 652 -6.90 24.95 -25.55
C ILE A 652 -7.92 25.27 -26.64
N GLU A 653 -9.17 24.87 -26.48
CA GLU A 653 -10.21 25.10 -27.49
C GLU A 653 -10.55 26.59 -27.64
N ILE A 654 -10.58 27.33 -26.54
CA ILE A 654 -10.77 28.79 -26.54
C ILE A 654 -9.61 29.51 -27.23
N SER A 655 -8.38 29.12 -26.93
CA SER A 655 -7.16 29.75 -27.48
C SER A 655 -7.03 29.59 -29.01
N LYS A 656 -7.64 28.55 -29.60
CA LYS A 656 -7.65 28.33 -31.04
C LYS A 656 -8.23 29.53 -31.81
N VAL A 657 -9.22 30.23 -31.24
CA VAL A 657 -9.84 31.40 -31.85
C VAL A 657 -8.77 32.48 -32.17
N ARG A 658 -7.85 32.71 -31.23
CA ARG A 658 -6.78 33.72 -31.36
C ARG A 658 -5.58 33.15 -32.10
N LEU A 659 -5.20 31.89 -31.90
CA LEU A 659 -4.06 31.27 -32.59
C LEU A 659 -4.24 31.21 -34.09
N TYR A 660 -5.48 31.05 -34.58
CA TYR A 660 -5.83 30.96 -36.01
C TYR A 660 -6.56 32.21 -36.51
N GLY A 661 -6.65 33.26 -35.70
CA GLY A 661 -7.17 34.58 -36.09
C GLY A 661 -6.11 35.44 -36.79
N ASP A 662 -6.52 36.60 -37.22
CA ASP A 662 -5.69 37.55 -38.00
C ASP A 662 -4.86 38.50 -37.13
N ASP A 663 -5.07 38.50 -35.76
CA ASP A 663 -4.33 39.38 -34.85
C ASP A 663 -3.08 38.68 -34.27
N PRO A 664 -1.87 39.02 -34.74
CA PRO A 664 -0.64 38.39 -34.28
C PRO A 664 -0.32 38.70 -32.80
N THR A 665 -0.82 39.81 -32.22
CA THR A 665 -0.59 40.17 -30.85
C THR A 665 -1.48 39.36 -29.89
N ALA A 666 -2.71 39.11 -30.28
CA ALA A 666 -3.61 38.19 -29.58
C ALA A 666 -3.10 36.73 -29.61
N ALA A 667 -2.54 36.32 -30.79
CA ALA A 667 -1.94 35.01 -30.89
C ALA A 667 -0.66 34.87 -30.02
N ALA A 668 0.16 35.92 -29.92
CA ALA A 668 1.33 35.93 -29.04
C ALA A 668 0.96 35.79 -27.56
N THR A 669 -0.06 36.52 -27.08
CA THR A 669 -0.59 36.40 -25.72
C THR A 669 -1.10 34.98 -25.47
N ALA A 670 -1.89 34.39 -26.38
CA ALA A 670 -2.41 33.03 -26.25
C ALA A 670 -1.29 31.98 -26.14
N ARG A 671 -0.22 32.10 -26.98
CA ARG A 671 0.95 31.20 -26.89
C ARG A 671 1.66 31.31 -25.54
N ARG A 672 1.90 32.53 -25.06
CA ARG A 672 2.53 32.75 -23.75
C ARG A 672 1.73 32.13 -22.63
N VAL A 673 0.43 32.36 -22.57
CA VAL A 673 -0.42 31.80 -21.49
C VAL A 673 -0.48 30.27 -21.58
N LEU A 674 -0.62 29.71 -22.80
CA LEU A 674 -0.59 28.25 -23.00
C LEU A 674 0.71 27.63 -22.48
N VAL A 675 1.86 28.22 -22.80
CA VAL A 675 3.17 27.74 -22.35
C VAL A 675 3.31 27.88 -20.83
N THR A 676 2.96 29.04 -20.26
CA THR A 676 3.06 29.28 -18.81
C THR A 676 2.21 28.31 -18.01
N VAL A 677 0.96 28.11 -18.42
CA VAL A 677 0.02 27.21 -17.73
C VAL A 677 0.47 25.76 -17.85
N LEU A 678 0.85 25.32 -19.05
CA LEU A 678 1.33 23.95 -19.27
C LEU A 678 2.60 23.67 -18.47
N GLU A 679 3.59 24.56 -18.54
CA GLU A 679 4.87 24.40 -17.87
C GLU A 679 4.71 24.26 -16.37
N GLN A 680 3.94 25.14 -15.73
CA GLN A 680 3.71 25.06 -14.29
C GLN A 680 2.88 23.83 -13.90
N ALA A 681 1.87 23.47 -14.68
CA ALA A 681 1.08 22.26 -14.43
C ALA A 681 1.92 20.98 -14.58
N LEU A 682 2.89 20.95 -15.53
CA LEU A 682 3.85 19.85 -15.66
C LEU A 682 4.74 19.73 -14.42
N ARG A 683 5.18 20.85 -13.82
CA ARG A 683 5.93 20.81 -12.56
C ARG A 683 5.11 20.24 -11.40
N LEU A 684 3.84 20.60 -11.29
CA LEU A 684 2.93 20.01 -10.29
C LEU A 684 2.73 18.50 -10.50
N LEU A 685 2.66 18.05 -11.75
CA LEU A 685 2.46 16.65 -12.10
C LEU A 685 3.73 15.80 -12.01
N HIS A 686 4.92 16.41 -12.13
CA HIS A 686 6.19 15.68 -12.24
C HIS A 686 6.44 14.65 -11.13
N PRO A 687 6.18 14.92 -9.83
CA PRO A 687 6.34 13.91 -8.78
C PRO A 687 5.48 12.65 -8.99
N PHE A 688 4.36 12.78 -9.65
CA PHE A 688 3.42 11.69 -9.94
C PHE A 688 3.77 10.91 -11.21
N MET A 689 4.10 11.64 -12.31
CA MET A 689 4.32 11.09 -13.65
C MET A 689 5.62 11.63 -14.26
N PRO A 690 6.78 11.17 -13.74
CA PRO A 690 8.05 11.83 -14.03
C PRO A 690 8.51 11.74 -15.48
N PHE A 691 8.25 10.65 -16.20
CA PHE A 691 8.80 10.43 -17.54
C PHE A 691 8.09 11.23 -18.62
N VAL A 692 6.77 11.19 -18.65
CA VAL A 692 5.99 11.95 -19.64
C VAL A 692 6.16 13.46 -19.43
N THR A 693 6.19 13.90 -18.17
CA THR A 693 6.36 15.33 -17.83
C THR A 693 7.74 15.84 -18.21
N GLU A 694 8.82 15.09 -17.95
CA GLU A 694 10.18 15.45 -18.40
C GLU A 694 10.24 15.53 -19.93
N THR A 695 9.71 14.52 -20.61
CA THR A 695 9.76 14.45 -22.08
C THR A 695 9.03 15.63 -22.73
N ILE A 696 7.85 15.98 -22.21
CA ILE A 696 7.08 17.14 -22.67
C ILE A 696 7.82 18.43 -22.34
N TRP A 697 8.31 18.57 -21.12
CA TRP A 697 8.99 19.78 -20.64
C TRP A 697 10.24 20.07 -21.47
N GLN A 698 11.05 19.05 -21.79
CA GLN A 698 12.22 19.20 -22.68
C GLN A 698 11.81 19.64 -24.10
N SER A 699 10.68 19.11 -24.60
CA SER A 699 10.17 19.49 -25.93
C SER A 699 9.66 20.94 -25.94
N LEU A 700 8.95 21.34 -24.90
CA LEU A 700 8.42 22.69 -24.72
C LEU A 700 9.56 23.69 -24.54
N LYS A 701 10.56 23.37 -23.69
CA LYS A 701 11.78 24.20 -23.50
C LYS A 701 12.49 24.48 -24.80
N ARG A 702 12.74 23.46 -25.64
CA ARG A 702 13.38 23.62 -26.96
C ARG A 702 12.56 24.50 -27.87
N ALA A 703 11.23 24.32 -27.90
CA ALA A 703 10.37 25.10 -28.80
C ALA A 703 10.19 26.56 -28.33
N TRP A 704 10.09 26.78 -27.04
CA TRP A 704 9.93 28.10 -26.44
C TRP A 704 11.22 28.93 -26.44
N GLY A 705 12.35 28.27 -26.17
CA GLY A 705 13.68 28.91 -26.23
C GLY A 705 13.99 29.75 -24.99
N ASP A 706 13.48 29.42 -23.80
CA ASP A 706 13.78 30.10 -22.53
C ASP A 706 14.88 29.35 -21.77
N GLU A 707 16.08 29.88 -21.74
CA GLU A 707 17.24 29.30 -21.06
C GLU A 707 17.11 29.29 -19.52
N ARG A 708 16.17 30.06 -18.93
CA ARG A 708 15.94 30.18 -17.49
C ARG A 708 15.32 28.92 -16.89
N TRP A 709 14.79 28.02 -17.71
CA TRP A 709 14.12 26.81 -17.25
C TRP A 709 15.05 25.75 -16.65
N GLY A 710 16.35 25.90 -16.73
CA GLY A 710 17.30 24.90 -16.22
C GLY A 710 17.38 23.65 -17.10
N ASP A 711 18.05 22.59 -16.61
CA ASP A 711 18.36 21.43 -17.44
C ASP A 711 17.27 20.36 -17.41
N SER A 712 16.60 20.17 -16.28
CA SER A 712 15.58 19.16 -16.07
C SER A 712 14.43 19.70 -15.19
N ILE A 713 13.21 19.23 -15.48
CA ILE A 713 12.06 19.51 -14.63
C ILE A 713 12.23 18.97 -13.21
N MET A 714 13.00 17.89 -13.05
CA MET A 714 13.28 17.27 -11.74
C MET A 714 13.94 18.23 -10.72
N ILE A 715 14.69 19.20 -11.22
CA ILE A 715 15.40 20.21 -10.42
C ILE A 715 14.85 21.63 -10.64
N ALA A 716 13.78 21.77 -11.43
CA ALA A 716 13.08 23.02 -11.59
C ALA A 716 12.37 23.40 -10.27
N PRO A 717 12.32 24.70 -9.91
CA PRO A 717 11.67 25.13 -8.67
C PRO A 717 10.19 24.75 -8.64
N TRP A 718 9.71 24.26 -7.50
CA TRP A 718 8.28 24.03 -7.30
C TRP A 718 7.48 25.33 -7.53
N PRO A 719 6.34 25.30 -8.24
CA PRO A 719 5.58 26.51 -8.52
C PRO A 719 5.12 27.18 -7.22
N ALA A 720 5.28 28.50 -7.14
CA ALA A 720 4.72 29.30 -6.05
C ALA A 720 3.31 29.75 -6.42
N ALA A 721 2.37 29.62 -5.49
CA ALA A 721 1.02 30.13 -5.67
C ALA A 721 1.03 31.67 -5.74
N GLY A 722 0.35 32.22 -6.75
CA GLY A 722 0.17 33.65 -6.94
C GLY A 722 -1.23 34.12 -6.59
N VAL A 723 -1.61 35.27 -7.15
CA VAL A 723 -2.94 35.89 -6.93
C VAL A 723 -4.00 35.16 -7.76
N THR A 724 -5.19 34.98 -7.17
CA THR A 724 -6.37 34.44 -7.83
C THR A 724 -7.32 35.53 -8.25
N ASP A 725 -8.04 35.37 -9.37
CA ASP A 725 -9.08 36.24 -9.87
C ASP A 725 -10.45 35.54 -9.75
N ALA A 726 -11.05 35.61 -8.56
CA ALA A 726 -12.34 34.95 -8.27
C ALA A 726 -13.47 35.42 -9.18
N GLU A 727 -13.41 36.69 -9.65
CA GLU A 727 -14.41 37.23 -10.57
C GLU A 727 -14.29 36.63 -11.97
N ALA A 728 -13.06 36.48 -12.49
CA ALA A 728 -12.82 35.76 -13.75
C ALA A 728 -13.27 34.30 -13.66
N GLU A 729 -13.01 33.63 -12.52
CA GLU A 729 -13.47 32.27 -12.30
C GLU A 729 -15.00 32.14 -12.33
N ARG A 730 -15.71 33.05 -11.65
CA ARG A 730 -17.18 33.10 -11.62
C ARG A 730 -17.78 33.36 -13.00
N GLN A 731 -17.24 34.33 -13.73
CA GLN A 731 -17.70 34.69 -15.08
C GLN A 731 -17.48 33.55 -16.08
N MET A 732 -16.32 32.95 -16.08
CA MET A 732 -16.04 31.82 -16.98
C MET A 732 -16.87 30.59 -16.64
N ALA A 733 -17.11 30.30 -15.36
CA ALA A 733 -17.98 29.17 -14.95
C ALA A 733 -19.38 29.33 -15.57
N SER A 734 -19.98 30.54 -15.49
CA SER A 734 -21.28 30.82 -16.12
C SER A 734 -21.26 30.66 -17.66
N ILE A 735 -20.21 31.12 -18.32
CA ILE A 735 -20.02 30.94 -19.77
C ILE A 735 -19.91 29.46 -20.12
N MET A 736 -19.11 28.67 -19.37
CA MET A 736 -18.94 27.24 -19.58
C MET A 736 -20.25 26.50 -19.37
N ASP A 737 -21.06 26.86 -18.37
CA ASP A 737 -22.36 26.26 -18.09
C ASP A 737 -23.35 26.53 -19.24
N VAL A 738 -23.38 27.74 -19.77
CA VAL A 738 -24.18 28.07 -20.95
C VAL A 738 -23.73 27.24 -22.17
N VAL A 739 -22.43 27.14 -22.43
CA VAL A 739 -21.91 26.32 -23.54
C VAL A 739 -22.30 24.83 -23.36
N ARG A 740 -22.22 24.30 -22.14
CA ARG A 740 -22.64 22.92 -21.82
C ARG A 740 -24.13 22.73 -22.06
N ALA A 741 -24.95 23.66 -21.56
CA ALA A 741 -26.41 23.62 -21.76
C ALA A 741 -26.78 23.60 -23.26
N ILE A 742 -26.15 24.49 -24.05
CA ILE A 742 -26.36 24.53 -25.51
C ILE A 742 -25.90 23.22 -26.19
N ARG A 743 -24.74 22.69 -25.83
CA ARG A 743 -24.24 21.42 -26.36
C ARG A 743 -25.14 20.24 -26.02
N ASN A 744 -25.67 20.19 -24.80
CA ASN A 744 -26.64 19.16 -24.38
C ASN A 744 -27.94 19.28 -25.17
N ALA A 745 -28.45 20.49 -25.33
CA ALA A 745 -29.63 20.74 -26.18
C ALA A 745 -29.40 20.30 -27.64
N ARG A 746 -28.23 20.63 -28.21
CA ARG A 746 -27.87 20.17 -29.55
C ARG A 746 -27.84 18.64 -29.68
N ALA A 747 -27.29 17.93 -28.67
CA ALA A 747 -27.26 16.48 -28.63
C ALA A 747 -28.68 15.88 -28.47
N GLU A 748 -29.49 16.48 -27.61
CA GLU A 748 -30.87 16.04 -27.36
C GLU A 748 -31.76 16.15 -28.63
N TYR A 749 -31.55 17.21 -29.43
CA TYR A 749 -32.29 17.47 -30.66
C TYR A 749 -31.58 16.94 -31.91
N ASP A 750 -30.52 16.11 -31.76
CA ASP A 750 -29.76 15.51 -32.87
C ASP A 750 -29.28 16.51 -33.91
N VAL A 751 -28.87 17.72 -33.45
CA VAL A 751 -28.37 18.78 -34.34
C VAL A 751 -27.03 18.37 -34.94
N GLU A 752 -26.92 18.34 -36.25
CA GLU A 752 -25.70 18.00 -36.96
C GLU A 752 -24.49 18.77 -36.41
N PRO A 753 -23.35 18.11 -36.11
CA PRO A 753 -22.21 18.74 -35.49
C PRO A 753 -21.65 19.98 -36.19
N ALA A 754 -21.72 20.02 -37.52
CA ALA A 754 -21.25 21.14 -38.32
C ALA A 754 -22.22 22.32 -38.37
N ARG A 755 -23.52 22.09 -38.10
CA ARG A 755 -24.57 23.11 -38.22
C ARG A 755 -24.42 24.19 -37.13
N ARG A 756 -24.42 25.46 -37.54
CA ARG A 756 -24.45 26.60 -36.60
C ARG A 756 -25.90 27.02 -36.36
N ILE A 757 -26.24 27.30 -35.08
CA ILE A 757 -27.58 27.63 -34.67
C ILE A 757 -27.66 29.07 -34.08
N PRO A 758 -28.80 29.74 -34.25
CA PRO A 758 -29.04 31.06 -33.60
C PRO A 758 -29.22 30.86 -32.08
N ALA A 759 -28.86 31.89 -31.30
CA ALA A 759 -29.10 31.93 -29.88
C ALA A 759 -29.36 33.38 -29.40
N LEU A 760 -30.24 33.53 -28.41
CA LEU A 760 -30.43 34.77 -27.68
C LEU A 760 -30.09 34.48 -26.21
N ILE A 761 -29.19 35.29 -25.66
CA ILE A 761 -28.69 35.13 -24.31
C ILE A 761 -28.99 36.38 -23.50
N ALA A 762 -29.81 36.24 -22.45
CA ALA A 762 -30.05 37.28 -21.46
C ALA A 762 -29.10 37.02 -20.26
N ALA A 763 -28.01 37.76 -20.22
CA ALA A 763 -26.91 37.49 -19.33
C ALA A 763 -26.85 38.39 -18.09
N GLY A 764 -27.82 39.30 -17.89
CA GLY A 764 -27.86 40.23 -16.76
C GLY A 764 -26.53 40.98 -16.58
N ASP A 765 -26.00 40.97 -15.36
CA ASP A 765 -24.73 41.62 -15.01
C ASP A 765 -23.51 40.98 -15.70
N LEU A 766 -23.64 39.76 -16.23
CA LEU A 766 -22.58 39.04 -16.93
C LEU A 766 -22.48 39.41 -18.41
N THR A 767 -23.32 40.32 -18.91
CA THR A 767 -23.39 40.70 -20.34
C THR A 767 -22.02 41.12 -20.90
N ALA A 768 -21.25 41.91 -20.14
CA ALA A 768 -19.92 42.35 -20.59
C ALA A 768 -18.94 41.17 -20.74
N ALA A 769 -18.98 40.19 -19.83
CA ALA A 769 -18.18 38.99 -19.90
C ALA A 769 -18.54 38.10 -21.09
N PHE A 770 -19.85 37.89 -21.34
CA PHE A 770 -20.34 37.14 -22.48
C PHE A 770 -20.03 37.83 -23.81
N GLN A 771 -20.08 39.14 -23.87
CA GLN A 771 -19.67 39.92 -25.06
C GLN A 771 -18.16 39.81 -25.30
N ALA A 772 -17.34 39.91 -24.24
CA ALA A 772 -15.88 39.75 -24.37
C ALA A 772 -15.51 38.36 -24.90
N GLU A 773 -16.21 37.30 -24.49
CA GLU A 773 -15.96 35.91 -24.92
C GLU A 773 -16.90 35.47 -26.06
N ARG A 774 -17.51 36.42 -26.80
CA ARG A 774 -18.44 36.12 -27.90
C ARG A 774 -17.84 35.13 -28.91
N ALA A 775 -16.60 35.35 -29.35
CA ALA A 775 -15.92 34.46 -30.31
C ALA A 775 -15.71 33.03 -29.77
N SER A 776 -15.40 32.90 -28.48
CA SER A 776 -15.30 31.62 -27.77
C SER A 776 -16.65 30.89 -27.70
N LEU A 777 -17.72 31.60 -27.36
CA LEU A 777 -19.10 31.07 -27.36
C LEU A 777 -19.51 30.54 -28.74
N VAL A 778 -19.31 31.38 -29.80
CA VAL A 778 -19.60 31.03 -31.19
C VAL A 778 -18.88 29.75 -31.61
N SER A 779 -17.61 29.66 -31.28
CA SER A 779 -16.79 28.51 -31.63
C SER A 779 -17.21 27.24 -30.87
N LEU A 780 -17.29 27.34 -29.52
CA LEU A 780 -17.49 26.21 -28.64
C LEU A 780 -18.92 25.63 -28.65
N ALA A 781 -19.93 26.49 -28.75
CA ALA A 781 -21.33 26.09 -28.81
C ALA A 781 -21.86 25.93 -30.24
N ARG A 782 -21.00 26.16 -31.26
CA ARG A 782 -21.38 26.15 -32.70
C ARG A 782 -22.55 27.05 -32.98
N LEU A 783 -22.45 28.33 -32.55
CA LEU A 783 -23.48 29.35 -32.80
C LEU A 783 -23.27 30.05 -34.11
N ASP A 784 -24.35 30.59 -34.65
CA ASP A 784 -24.34 31.51 -35.80
C ASP A 784 -24.06 32.92 -35.31
N ASP A 785 -22.87 33.42 -35.55
CA ASP A 785 -22.45 34.76 -35.05
C ASP A 785 -23.36 35.91 -35.50
N ALA A 786 -23.83 35.85 -36.74
CA ALA A 786 -24.73 36.86 -37.30
C ALA A 786 -26.14 36.87 -36.62
N ARG A 787 -26.51 35.74 -35.98
CA ARG A 787 -27.81 35.56 -35.32
C ARG A 787 -27.66 35.28 -33.82
N LEU A 788 -26.51 35.66 -33.23
CA LEU A 788 -26.27 35.61 -31.79
C LEU A 788 -26.57 37.00 -31.18
N THR A 789 -27.52 37.04 -30.27
CA THR A 789 -27.81 38.22 -29.46
C THR A 789 -27.38 37.96 -28.01
N ILE A 790 -26.60 38.87 -27.44
CA ILE A 790 -26.21 38.87 -26.02
C ILE A 790 -26.62 40.24 -25.45
N ALA A 791 -27.51 40.24 -24.46
CA ALA A 791 -28.04 41.43 -23.83
C ALA A 791 -28.28 41.25 -22.31
N PRO A 792 -28.39 42.31 -21.51
CA PRO A 792 -28.77 42.19 -20.12
C PRO A 792 -30.13 41.52 -19.93
N GLU A 793 -31.09 41.98 -20.74
CA GLU A 793 -32.47 41.47 -20.81
C GLU A 793 -32.89 41.44 -22.27
N LEU A 794 -33.76 40.50 -22.63
CA LEU A 794 -34.33 40.45 -23.97
C LEU A 794 -35.62 41.31 -24.02
N ALA A 795 -35.71 42.20 -24.99
CA ALA A 795 -36.90 43.03 -25.19
C ALA A 795 -38.16 42.22 -25.46
N GLU A 796 -38.02 41.09 -26.17
CA GLU A 796 -39.07 40.10 -26.39
C GLU A 796 -38.47 38.68 -26.25
N LYS A 797 -39.12 37.82 -25.45
CA LYS A 797 -38.78 36.41 -25.37
C LYS A 797 -39.38 35.68 -26.57
N PRO A 798 -38.60 34.95 -27.37
CA PRO A 798 -39.09 34.32 -28.58
C PRO A 798 -40.11 33.23 -28.23
N ALA A 799 -41.32 33.32 -28.80
CA ALA A 799 -42.42 32.39 -28.50
C ALA A 799 -42.17 30.95 -28.95
N LYS A 800 -41.27 30.74 -29.95
CA LYS A 800 -40.93 29.44 -30.51
C LYS A 800 -39.40 29.17 -30.31
N ALA A 801 -38.98 29.03 -29.04
CA ALA A 801 -37.60 28.72 -28.71
C ALA A 801 -37.52 27.79 -27.51
N LEU A 802 -36.48 26.95 -27.49
CA LEU A 802 -36.11 26.19 -26.32
C LEU A 802 -35.49 27.17 -25.31
N ALA A 803 -36.07 27.30 -24.14
CA ALA A 803 -35.52 28.10 -23.06
C ALA A 803 -34.68 27.24 -22.14
N LEU A 804 -33.43 27.67 -21.90
CA LEU A 804 -32.51 27.05 -20.95
C LEU A 804 -32.17 28.10 -19.89
N VAL A 805 -32.14 27.73 -18.64
CA VAL A 805 -31.74 28.60 -17.52
C VAL A 805 -30.60 27.96 -16.79
N THR A 806 -29.44 28.59 -16.73
CA THR A 806 -28.27 28.07 -16.04
C THR A 806 -27.43 29.24 -15.52
N GLY A 807 -26.94 29.10 -14.27
CA GLY A 807 -26.06 30.11 -13.67
C GLY A 807 -26.63 31.54 -13.62
N GLY A 808 -27.95 31.72 -13.57
CA GLY A 808 -28.60 33.02 -13.60
C GLY A 808 -28.70 33.65 -15.01
N VAL A 809 -28.35 32.90 -16.07
CA VAL A 809 -28.41 33.30 -17.47
C VAL A 809 -29.57 32.57 -18.15
N GLU A 810 -30.38 33.28 -18.90
CA GLU A 810 -31.42 32.70 -19.74
C GLU A 810 -30.89 32.59 -21.18
N VAL A 811 -31.05 31.42 -21.79
CA VAL A 811 -30.66 31.16 -23.17
C VAL A 811 -31.84 30.67 -23.96
N TYR A 812 -32.15 31.32 -25.06
CA TYR A 812 -33.25 30.96 -25.97
C TYR A 812 -32.65 30.47 -27.29
N LEU A 813 -32.94 29.23 -27.66
CA LEU A 813 -32.53 28.63 -28.91
C LEU A 813 -33.76 28.52 -29.84
N PRO A 814 -33.89 29.37 -30.88
CA PRO A 814 -35.00 29.29 -31.80
C PRO A 814 -35.14 27.92 -32.44
N LEU A 815 -36.31 27.32 -32.36
CA LEU A 815 -36.57 25.92 -32.76
C LEU A 815 -36.43 25.72 -34.26
N ALA A 816 -36.73 26.72 -35.07
CA ALA A 816 -36.48 26.71 -36.53
C ALA A 816 -35.00 26.55 -36.89
N GLY A 817 -34.09 26.81 -35.94
CA GLY A 817 -32.63 26.55 -36.09
C GLY A 817 -32.18 25.19 -35.53
N LEU A 818 -32.93 24.63 -34.59
CA LEU A 818 -32.57 23.37 -33.90
C LEU A 818 -33.08 22.13 -34.63
N VAL A 819 -34.30 22.20 -35.21
CA VAL A 819 -34.97 21.02 -35.75
C VAL A 819 -35.22 21.20 -37.23
N ASP A 820 -34.95 20.22 -38.06
CA ASP A 820 -35.63 19.98 -39.29
C ASP A 820 -37.04 19.43 -38.93
N LEU A 821 -38.02 20.37 -38.82
CA LEU A 821 -39.35 20.04 -38.27
C LEU A 821 -39.96 18.85 -38.93
N GLU A 822 -39.85 18.72 -40.27
CA GLU A 822 -40.41 17.63 -41.03
C GLU A 822 -39.67 16.29 -40.70
N ARG A 823 -38.37 16.34 -40.64
CA ARG A 823 -37.53 15.16 -40.33
C ARG A 823 -37.70 14.70 -38.87
N GLU A 824 -37.76 15.63 -37.91
CA GLU A 824 -37.95 15.30 -36.49
C GLU A 824 -39.36 14.81 -36.20
N GLN A 825 -40.38 15.42 -36.81
CA GLN A 825 -41.78 14.88 -36.75
C GLN A 825 -41.84 13.48 -37.33
N ALA A 826 -41.18 13.24 -38.47
CA ALA A 826 -41.13 11.91 -39.06
C ALA A 826 -40.40 10.90 -38.17
N ARG A 827 -39.29 11.32 -37.56
CA ARG A 827 -38.51 10.48 -36.62
C ARG A 827 -39.30 10.15 -35.36
N LEU A 828 -39.87 11.17 -34.69
CA LEU A 828 -40.68 10.96 -33.48
C LEU A 828 -41.95 10.19 -33.74
N SER A 829 -42.59 10.38 -34.90
CA SER A 829 -43.79 9.61 -35.31
C SER A 829 -43.44 8.14 -35.51
N LYS A 830 -42.26 7.86 -36.11
CA LYS A 830 -41.76 6.47 -36.25
C LYS A 830 -41.44 5.88 -34.89
N GLU A 831 -40.72 6.62 -34.02
CA GLU A 831 -40.38 6.14 -32.67
C GLU A 831 -41.63 5.93 -31.79
N LEU A 832 -42.68 6.76 -31.95
CA LEU A 832 -43.96 6.59 -31.30
C LEU A 832 -44.64 5.29 -31.78
N ALA A 833 -44.63 5.04 -33.09
CA ALA A 833 -45.17 3.83 -33.67
C ALA A 833 -44.45 2.55 -33.17
N ASP A 834 -43.13 2.61 -33.06
CA ASP A 834 -42.28 1.51 -32.52
C ASP A 834 -42.63 1.24 -31.04
N VAL A 835 -42.74 2.30 -30.21
CA VAL A 835 -43.15 2.17 -28.79
C VAL A 835 -44.59 1.68 -28.66
N GLU A 836 -45.51 2.10 -29.52
CA GLU A 836 -46.90 1.58 -29.55
C GLU A 836 -46.93 0.09 -29.91
N ALA A 837 -46.09 -0.36 -30.82
CA ALA A 837 -45.93 -1.77 -31.14
C ALA A 837 -45.38 -2.59 -29.95
N ASP A 838 -44.44 -2.01 -29.19
CA ASP A 838 -43.88 -2.63 -27.98
C ASP A 838 -44.96 -2.73 -26.89
N ILE A 839 -45.75 -1.66 -26.66
CA ILE A 839 -46.88 -1.65 -25.73
C ILE A 839 -47.88 -2.74 -26.13
N ALA A 840 -48.29 -2.81 -27.41
CA ALA A 840 -49.21 -3.83 -27.91
C ALA A 840 -48.69 -5.25 -27.68
N ARG A 841 -47.40 -5.47 -27.88
CA ARG A 841 -46.74 -6.75 -27.65
C ARG A 841 -46.73 -7.13 -26.18
N ALA A 842 -46.28 -6.23 -25.32
CA ALA A 842 -46.23 -6.47 -23.88
C ALA A 842 -47.61 -6.63 -23.27
N ALA A 843 -48.59 -5.80 -23.65
CA ALA A 843 -49.98 -5.93 -23.23
C ALA A 843 -50.62 -7.22 -23.73
N GLY A 844 -50.31 -7.65 -24.96
CA GLY A 844 -50.80 -8.91 -25.52
C GLY A 844 -50.24 -10.14 -24.78
N LEU A 845 -48.96 -10.09 -24.38
CA LEU A 845 -48.37 -11.13 -23.54
C LEU A 845 -49.02 -11.19 -22.16
N LEU A 846 -49.24 -10.04 -21.53
CA LEU A 846 -49.88 -9.93 -20.20
C LEU A 846 -51.41 -10.26 -20.23
N ALA A 847 -52.09 -10.09 -21.36
CA ALA A 847 -53.48 -10.51 -21.56
C ALA A 847 -53.64 -12.02 -21.81
N ASN A 848 -52.55 -12.74 -22.11
CA ASN A 848 -52.59 -14.16 -22.30
C ASN A 848 -52.59 -14.91 -20.94
N GLU A 849 -53.75 -15.34 -20.50
CA GLU A 849 -53.94 -16.03 -19.22
C GLU A 849 -53.02 -17.27 -19.07
N ARG A 850 -52.71 -17.97 -20.17
CA ARG A 850 -51.80 -19.13 -20.15
C ARG A 850 -50.34 -18.72 -19.90
N PHE A 851 -49.94 -17.56 -20.37
CA PHE A 851 -48.59 -17.01 -20.11
C PHE A 851 -48.50 -16.58 -18.65
N VAL A 852 -49.44 -15.78 -18.16
CA VAL A 852 -49.44 -15.25 -16.79
C VAL A 852 -49.51 -16.38 -15.75
N ALA A 853 -50.24 -17.48 -16.06
CA ALA A 853 -50.37 -18.62 -15.15
C ALA A 853 -49.16 -19.57 -15.15
N LYS A 854 -48.33 -19.61 -16.21
CA LYS A 854 -47.25 -20.58 -16.37
C LYS A 854 -45.83 -19.97 -16.25
N ALA A 855 -45.69 -18.68 -16.52
CA ALA A 855 -44.39 -18.01 -16.43
C ALA A 855 -43.99 -17.73 -14.98
N PRO A 856 -42.68 -17.75 -14.63
CA PRO A 856 -42.20 -17.33 -13.32
C PRO A 856 -42.67 -15.90 -12.99
N ALA A 857 -43.00 -15.65 -11.72
CA ALA A 857 -43.51 -14.35 -11.28
C ALA A 857 -42.56 -13.17 -11.64
N GLU A 858 -41.27 -13.38 -11.60
CA GLU A 858 -40.25 -12.40 -12.01
C GLU A 858 -40.35 -12.03 -13.51
N VAL A 859 -40.67 -13.00 -14.37
CA VAL A 859 -40.82 -12.76 -15.83
C VAL A 859 -42.08 -11.93 -16.09
N VAL A 860 -43.15 -12.26 -15.39
CA VAL A 860 -44.41 -11.50 -15.49
C VAL A 860 -44.24 -10.08 -14.98
N GLN A 861 -43.52 -9.90 -13.86
CA GLN A 861 -43.23 -8.57 -13.32
C GLN A 861 -42.36 -7.76 -14.29
N LYS A 862 -41.31 -8.37 -14.86
CA LYS A 862 -40.46 -7.73 -15.84
C LYS A 862 -41.19 -7.25 -17.09
N GLU A 863 -42.24 -8.00 -17.56
CA GLU A 863 -43.07 -7.54 -18.68
C GLU A 863 -44.05 -6.42 -18.28
N ARG A 864 -44.52 -6.39 -17.02
CA ARG A 864 -45.29 -5.25 -16.48
C ARG A 864 -44.45 -3.99 -16.38
N ASP A 865 -43.18 -4.10 -15.88
CA ASP A 865 -42.28 -2.97 -15.76
C ASP A 865 -41.91 -2.44 -17.16
N LYS A 866 -41.74 -3.29 -18.16
CA LYS A 866 -41.53 -2.88 -19.56
C LYS A 866 -42.76 -2.15 -20.12
N LEU A 867 -43.95 -2.64 -19.85
CA LEU A 867 -45.18 -1.99 -20.30
C LEU A 867 -45.31 -0.58 -19.69
N ALA A 868 -45.10 -0.44 -18.37
CA ALA A 868 -45.18 0.84 -17.69
C ALA A 868 -44.13 1.83 -18.23
N ALA A 869 -42.89 1.40 -18.42
CA ALA A 869 -41.81 2.24 -18.99
C ALA A 869 -42.11 2.62 -20.46
N ALA A 870 -42.72 1.75 -21.25
CA ALA A 870 -43.10 2.05 -22.63
C ALA A 870 -44.30 3.02 -22.70
N GLU A 871 -45.27 2.93 -21.78
CA GLU A 871 -46.38 3.88 -21.64
C GLU A 871 -45.90 5.29 -21.25
N GLU A 872 -44.98 5.37 -20.28
CA GLU A 872 -44.37 6.65 -19.90
C GLU A 872 -43.60 7.26 -21.07
N ARG A 873 -42.80 6.45 -21.80
CA ARG A 873 -42.11 6.89 -23.01
C ARG A 873 -43.05 7.33 -24.13
N LYS A 874 -44.18 6.62 -24.31
CA LYS A 874 -45.22 7.04 -25.27
C LYS A 874 -45.77 8.42 -24.92
N ALA A 875 -46.14 8.66 -23.64
CA ALA A 875 -46.66 9.94 -23.19
C ALA A 875 -45.67 11.10 -23.45
N ALA A 876 -44.41 10.89 -23.17
CA ALA A 876 -43.33 11.86 -23.42
C ALA A 876 -43.15 12.13 -24.92
N LEU A 877 -43.16 11.13 -25.78
CA LEU A 877 -43.08 11.27 -27.24
C LEU A 877 -44.29 11.97 -27.83
N ALA A 878 -45.52 11.65 -27.36
CA ALA A 878 -46.74 12.29 -27.80
C ALA A 878 -46.77 13.78 -27.44
N ALA A 879 -46.41 14.15 -26.18
CA ALA A 879 -46.31 15.54 -25.74
C ALA A 879 -45.27 16.31 -26.59
N ARG A 880 -44.16 15.69 -26.94
CA ARG A 880 -43.11 16.29 -27.79
C ARG A 880 -43.57 16.49 -29.24
N LEU A 881 -44.31 15.55 -29.82
CA LEU A 881 -44.95 15.68 -31.13
C LEU A 881 -46.02 16.77 -31.15
N GLU A 882 -46.83 16.88 -30.11
CA GLU A 882 -47.85 17.94 -29.98
C GLU A 882 -47.21 19.33 -29.89
N MET A 883 -46.09 19.44 -29.14
CA MET A 883 -45.30 20.66 -29.05
C MET A 883 -44.71 21.03 -30.42
N LEU A 884 -44.23 20.08 -31.20
CA LEU A 884 -43.68 20.30 -32.55
C LEU A 884 -44.78 20.62 -33.59
N ALA A 885 -45.98 20.06 -33.45
CA ALA A 885 -47.11 20.36 -34.34
C ALA A 885 -47.71 21.74 -34.09
N GLY A 886 -47.57 22.27 -32.87
CA GLY A 886 -47.94 23.65 -32.54
C GLY A 886 -46.92 24.74 -32.96
N MET A 887 -45.82 24.30 -33.53
CA MET A 887 -44.71 25.15 -34.02
C MET A 887 -44.87 25.42 -35.52
#